data_1f1ab6d5312a48087aa2eb3b816615a9
#
_entry.id   1f1ab6d5312a48087aa2eb3b816615a9
#
_cell.length_a   1.000
_cell.length_b   1.000
_cell.length_c   1.000
_cell.angle_alpha   90.00
_cell.angle_beta   90.00
_cell.angle_gamma   90.00
#
_symmetry.space_group_name_H-M   'P 1'
#
loop_
_entity.id
_entity.type
_entity.pdbx_description
1 polymer ?
#
loop_
_entity_poly.entity_id
_entity_poly.type
_entity_poly.pdbx_seq_one_letter_code
_entity_poly.pdbx_strand_id
1 'polypeptide(L)'
;MKKNLLFIGLAVLAMAGCQKVEGPDKPETPETPVATVDKTIQVTGVEWTENDVVGVFTTADKNLEFKNSEAGFTGKIAVDSKVIAAYYPYVAGEMAAANAFPVVIPAAVTAGDALPAFYAGAADESENVELKQMLSALKVSFTNLDKFTYASEAVTSITVKAAKPFAGAFAADLTAQTLTAVQESVAEVAVSLAANTVLSADYSVEFAAAPVLNNGDEVEVALEVAGMNLTVKTVLAADMAAGQTAEVVVDGEQLNPSIKLAWSYKIGDGVKMEALHPAVDANGNIYLTQTGTNLLYKIGPDGKLVWKIAMEGADESTFDGQLSVASLEKDGSVVYAGGGSTAGTGAFYAFNTSDGSLKWDFNANEFWASSGTPKPSVNRVNAAIDEKYIYIGNGGTTGTAVVIDKATGERAAYVSSKADGTGGPAGGCNVGVSISKSGLALFRAGYGAFSFETSLVGGTDYVHETFGGFVPFSAQYRDGTHTTNNGNIACFTLNGQDYFTLFGATNTGMSVIWAPITKGDDLASYYTGNNNQTWTTHEIAGAQKQDQGGLVIGPRNEIIVALKHNTTVAGGVYAVDPATNAMAWKYEVGAEVGGTPAVDKAGNVHILDDFGMYYIVKPDYANKTATLIAKTSLFELYKETGHTFNEGDRCKAFTTPIIGPDGRMYNAVYFRDSAKAAILSAVMCLEYEGCKGYGDTPWPLKNADCFNSGHQLK
;
A
#
# COMPACT_ATOMS: atom_id res chain seq x y z
N MET A 1 14.40 7.71 -46.60
CA MET A 1 13.68 7.22 -45.42
C MET A 1 12.91 5.95 -45.85
N LYS A 2 13.14 4.81 -45.25
CA LYS A 2 12.41 3.59 -45.61
C LYS A 2 10.99 3.70 -45.05
N LYS A 3 9.99 3.80 -45.97
CA LYS A 3 8.57 3.67 -45.58
C LYS A 3 8.33 2.24 -45.10
N ASN A 4 8.22 2.04 -43.79
CA ASN A 4 7.70 0.81 -43.26
C ASN A 4 6.17 0.86 -43.35
N LEU A 5 5.63 0.22 -44.36
CA LEU A 5 4.19 -0.06 -44.44
C LEU A 5 3.86 -1.10 -43.37
N LEU A 6 3.34 -0.66 -42.25
CA LEU A 6 2.71 -1.54 -41.27
C LEU A 6 1.29 -1.84 -41.78
N PHE A 7 1.02 -3.10 -42.06
CA PHE A 7 -0.32 -3.56 -42.43
C PHE A 7 -1.29 -3.25 -41.30
N ILE A 8 -2.25 -2.38 -41.56
CA ILE A 8 -3.44 -2.24 -40.72
C ILE A 8 -4.21 -3.54 -40.90
N GLY A 9 -4.12 -4.43 -39.93
CA GLY A 9 -4.94 -5.64 -39.89
C GLY A 9 -6.42 -5.23 -39.76
N LEU A 10 -7.12 -5.14 -40.87
CA LEU A 10 -8.56 -4.96 -40.88
C LEU A 10 -9.18 -6.26 -40.36
N ALA A 11 -9.48 -6.34 -39.08
CA ALA A 11 -10.41 -7.32 -38.56
C ALA A 11 -11.79 -6.91 -39.10
N VAL A 12 -12.24 -7.58 -40.16
CA VAL A 12 -13.62 -7.47 -40.62
C VAL A 12 -14.50 -8.03 -39.51
N LEU A 13 -15.07 -7.17 -38.67
CA LEU A 13 -16.15 -7.54 -37.79
C LEU A 13 -17.36 -7.85 -38.66
N ALA A 14 -17.59 -9.15 -38.89
CA ALA A 14 -18.86 -9.62 -39.44
C ALA A 14 -19.95 -9.27 -38.43
N MET A 15 -20.77 -8.28 -38.75
CA MET A 15 -22.01 -7.99 -38.05
C MET A 15 -22.93 -9.22 -38.17
N ALA A 16 -22.90 -10.09 -37.17
CA ALA A 16 -23.87 -11.16 -37.03
C ALA A 16 -25.21 -10.54 -36.59
N GLY A 17 -25.99 -10.19 -37.54
CA GLY A 17 -27.33 -9.69 -37.35
C GLY A 17 -28.28 -10.16 -38.45
N CYS A 18 -29.10 -11.14 -38.13
CA CYS A 18 -30.21 -11.73 -38.86
C CYS A 18 -29.97 -13.14 -39.39
N GLN A 19 -30.45 -14.12 -38.67
CA GLN A 19 -30.80 -15.42 -39.24
C GLN A 19 -31.81 -15.21 -40.37
N LYS A 20 -31.36 -15.44 -41.61
CA LYS A 20 -32.23 -15.52 -42.77
C LYS A 20 -32.92 -16.88 -42.72
N VAL A 21 -34.21 -16.88 -42.57
CA VAL A 21 -35.05 -18.03 -42.78
C VAL A 21 -34.93 -18.37 -44.27
N GLU A 22 -34.38 -19.53 -44.60
CA GLU A 22 -34.29 -20.01 -45.99
C GLU A 22 -35.72 -20.23 -46.54
N GLY A 23 -36.14 -19.37 -47.46
CA GLY A 23 -37.23 -19.60 -48.38
C GLY A 23 -36.67 -20.23 -49.69
N PRO A 24 -37.53 -20.94 -50.45
CA PRO A 24 -37.05 -21.71 -51.61
C PRO A 24 -36.38 -20.80 -52.65
N ASP A 25 -35.28 -21.31 -53.20
CA ASP A 25 -34.43 -20.72 -54.20
C ASP A 25 -35.19 -20.05 -55.34
N LYS A 26 -35.06 -18.71 -55.43
CA LYS A 26 -35.42 -17.96 -56.59
C LYS A 26 -34.17 -18.02 -57.51
N PRO A 27 -34.32 -18.31 -58.82
CA PRO A 27 -33.15 -18.35 -59.71
C PRO A 27 -32.55 -16.92 -59.74
N GLU A 28 -31.24 -16.86 -59.41
CA GLU A 28 -30.46 -15.63 -59.61
C GLU A 28 -30.50 -15.29 -61.09
N THR A 29 -31.06 -14.12 -61.39
CA THR A 29 -30.91 -13.51 -62.74
C THR A 29 -29.45 -13.11 -62.85
N PRO A 30 -28.72 -13.53 -63.95
CA PRO A 30 -27.33 -13.10 -64.12
C PRO A 30 -27.28 -11.59 -64.17
N GLU A 31 -26.53 -10.98 -63.25
CA GLU A 31 -26.26 -9.57 -63.30
C GLU A 31 -25.55 -9.28 -64.62
N THR A 32 -26.15 -8.38 -65.43
CA THR A 32 -25.54 -7.93 -66.67
C THR A 32 -24.26 -7.17 -66.28
N PRO A 33 -23.07 -7.57 -66.82
CA PRO A 33 -21.83 -6.89 -66.49
C PRO A 33 -21.97 -5.38 -66.75
N VAL A 34 -21.77 -4.56 -65.71
CA VAL A 34 -21.76 -3.09 -65.86
C VAL A 34 -20.61 -2.75 -66.81
N ALA A 35 -20.91 -2.01 -67.87
CA ALA A 35 -19.88 -1.54 -68.80
C ALA A 35 -18.92 -0.59 -68.05
N THR A 36 -17.61 -0.85 -68.16
CA THR A 36 -16.57 -0.02 -67.50
C THR A 36 -15.66 0.65 -68.53
N VAL A 37 -15.10 1.81 -68.10
CA VAL A 37 -14.10 2.56 -68.88
C VAL A 37 -12.85 2.74 -68.02
N ASP A 38 -11.69 2.83 -68.69
CA ASP A 38 -10.45 3.22 -68.02
C ASP A 38 -10.50 4.69 -67.66
N LYS A 39 -10.17 5.01 -66.42
CA LYS A 39 -10.14 6.36 -65.87
C LYS A 39 -8.77 6.66 -65.28
N THR A 40 -8.20 7.79 -65.63
CA THR A 40 -6.96 8.30 -65.00
C THR A 40 -7.27 9.57 -64.21
N ILE A 41 -6.82 9.66 -62.97
CA ILE A 41 -6.96 10.84 -62.10
C ILE A 41 -5.58 11.22 -61.54
N GLN A 42 -5.44 12.50 -61.18
CA GLN A 42 -4.29 12.99 -60.46
C GLN A 42 -4.58 12.87 -58.96
N VAL A 43 -3.67 12.21 -58.22
CA VAL A 43 -3.76 12.13 -56.76
C VAL A 43 -2.49 12.75 -56.20
N THR A 44 -2.67 13.78 -55.37
CA THR A 44 -1.58 14.53 -54.73
C THR A 44 -1.67 14.46 -53.23
N GLY A 45 -0.76 15.10 -52.49
CA GLY A 45 -0.75 15.16 -51.02
C GLY A 45 0.12 14.09 -50.37
N VAL A 46 0.60 13.10 -51.15
CA VAL A 46 1.53 12.04 -50.70
C VAL A 46 2.63 11.91 -51.76
N GLU A 47 3.84 11.51 -51.31
CA GLU A 47 4.90 11.11 -52.25
C GLU A 47 4.64 9.70 -52.74
N TRP A 48 4.63 9.50 -54.07
CA TRP A 48 4.22 8.27 -54.71
C TRP A 48 5.41 7.45 -55.24
N THR A 49 5.27 6.12 -55.23
CA THR A 49 6.13 5.20 -55.92
C THR A 49 5.32 4.42 -56.99
N GLU A 50 6.00 3.80 -57.96
CA GLU A 50 5.38 3.11 -59.09
C GLU A 50 4.35 2.04 -58.72
N ASN A 51 4.46 1.46 -57.54
CA ASN A 51 3.58 0.39 -57.06
C ASN A 51 2.50 0.84 -56.08
N ASP A 52 2.40 2.12 -55.80
CA ASP A 52 1.40 2.64 -54.85
C ASP A 52 -0.01 2.51 -55.46
N VAL A 53 -0.96 2.19 -54.58
CA VAL A 53 -2.35 1.95 -54.96
C VAL A 53 -3.24 2.80 -54.05
N VAL A 54 -4.22 3.48 -54.65
CA VAL A 54 -5.25 4.22 -53.92
C VAL A 54 -6.61 3.55 -54.09
N GLY A 55 -7.45 3.63 -53.05
CA GLY A 55 -8.85 3.27 -53.17
C GLY A 55 -9.69 4.42 -53.62
N VAL A 56 -10.53 4.22 -54.63
CA VAL A 56 -11.35 5.25 -55.23
C VAL A 56 -12.82 4.93 -55.08
N PHE A 57 -13.60 5.92 -54.71
CA PHE A 57 -15.06 5.89 -54.68
C PHE A 57 -15.62 6.78 -55.81
N THR A 58 -16.64 6.25 -56.46
CA THR A 58 -17.35 6.97 -57.54
C THR A 58 -18.82 7.13 -57.18
N THR A 59 -19.57 7.79 -58.03
CA THR A 59 -21.04 7.93 -57.87
C THR A 59 -21.77 6.59 -58.04
N ALA A 60 -21.15 5.60 -58.65
CA ALA A 60 -21.71 4.26 -58.88
C ALA A 60 -20.98 3.16 -58.15
N ASP A 61 -19.66 3.26 -58.05
CA ASP A 61 -18.81 2.18 -57.52
C ASP A 61 -18.15 2.55 -56.21
N LYS A 62 -17.85 1.53 -55.39
CA LYS A 62 -17.18 1.67 -54.13
C LYS A 62 -15.85 0.92 -54.12
N ASN A 63 -14.84 1.54 -53.51
CA ASN A 63 -13.54 0.93 -53.22
C ASN A 63 -12.83 0.31 -54.47
N LEU A 64 -12.74 1.09 -55.53
CA LEU A 64 -12.02 0.69 -56.74
C LEU A 64 -10.49 0.80 -56.53
N GLU A 65 -9.74 -0.16 -57.06
CA GLU A 65 -8.28 -0.14 -57.08
C GLU A 65 -7.76 0.75 -58.22
N PHE A 66 -7.00 1.78 -57.87
CA PHE A 66 -6.32 2.65 -58.85
C PHE A 66 -4.81 2.57 -58.64
N LYS A 67 -4.07 2.18 -59.66
CA LYS A 67 -2.61 2.02 -59.61
C LYS A 67 -1.87 3.23 -60.13
N ASN A 68 -0.77 3.59 -59.46
CA ASN A 68 0.10 4.66 -59.90
C ASN A 68 0.80 4.30 -61.21
N SER A 69 0.87 5.28 -62.11
CA SER A 69 1.56 5.22 -63.38
C SER A 69 2.16 6.58 -63.71
N GLU A 70 2.97 6.67 -64.80
CA GLU A 70 3.51 7.94 -65.28
C GLU A 70 2.42 8.99 -65.61
N ALA A 71 1.21 8.54 -66.01
CA ALA A 71 0.08 9.40 -66.37
C ALA A 71 -0.79 9.81 -65.18
N GLY A 72 -0.55 9.24 -63.99
CA GLY A 72 -1.39 9.38 -62.79
C GLY A 72 -1.94 8.03 -62.33
N PHE A 73 -2.95 8.03 -61.45
CA PHE A 73 -3.59 6.81 -60.96
C PHE A 73 -4.68 6.34 -61.93
N THR A 74 -4.56 5.11 -62.38
CA THR A 74 -5.45 4.54 -63.41
C THR A 74 -6.19 3.30 -62.85
N GLY A 75 -7.50 3.25 -63.09
CA GLY A 75 -8.40 2.15 -62.72
C GLY A 75 -9.63 2.11 -63.63
N LYS A 76 -10.52 1.17 -63.39
CA LYS A 76 -11.79 1.04 -64.16
C LYS A 76 -12.95 1.52 -63.33
N ILE A 77 -13.81 2.35 -63.95
CA ILE A 77 -15.05 2.84 -63.35
C ILE A 77 -16.24 2.49 -64.24
N ALA A 78 -17.46 2.46 -63.69
CA ALA A 78 -18.66 2.34 -64.46
C ALA A 78 -18.80 3.51 -65.47
N VAL A 79 -19.36 3.24 -66.66
CA VAL A 79 -19.65 4.30 -67.66
C VAL A 79 -20.56 5.34 -67.00
N ASP A 80 -20.30 6.64 -67.27
CA ASP A 80 -21.03 7.81 -66.74
C ASP A 80 -20.89 8.02 -65.20
N SER A 81 -20.09 7.22 -64.52
CA SER A 81 -19.80 7.51 -63.12
C SER A 81 -18.69 8.55 -62.96
N LYS A 82 -18.72 9.28 -61.81
CA LYS A 82 -17.72 10.30 -61.48
C LYS A 82 -16.99 9.92 -60.20
N VAL A 83 -15.70 10.20 -60.15
CA VAL A 83 -14.91 10.07 -58.91
C VAL A 83 -15.41 11.08 -57.90
N ILE A 84 -15.65 10.63 -56.66
CA ILE A 84 -16.10 11.48 -55.54
C ILE A 84 -15.09 11.58 -54.42
N ALA A 85 -14.27 10.52 -54.20
CA ALA A 85 -13.24 10.51 -53.16
C ALA A 85 -12.16 9.45 -53.46
N ALA A 86 -10.98 9.64 -52.87
CA ALA A 86 -9.94 8.62 -52.80
C ALA A 86 -9.31 8.55 -51.40
N TYR A 87 -8.65 7.43 -51.13
CA TYR A 87 -7.93 7.21 -49.87
C TYR A 87 -6.67 6.37 -50.06
N TYR A 88 -5.76 6.45 -49.10
CA TYR A 88 -4.50 5.69 -49.05
C TYR A 88 -4.12 5.34 -47.64
N PRO A 89 -3.57 4.16 -47.34
CA PRO A 89 -3.30 3.05 -48.27
C PRO A 89 -4.57 2.30 -48.70
N TYR A 90 -4.56 1.73 -49.90
CA TYR A 90 -5.66 0.92 -50.41
C TYR A 90 -5.83 -0.38 -49.58
N VAL A 91 -7.07 -0.73 -49.30
CA VAL A 91 -7.47 -1.99 -48.63
C VAL A 91 -8.47 -2.70 -49.52
N ALA A 92 -8.12 -3.92 -49.98
CA ALA A 92 -8.98 -4.71 -50.86
C ALA A 92 -10.23 -5.20 -50.12
N GLY A 93 -11.35 -5.31 -50.81
CA GLY A 93 -12.61 -5.83 -50.29
C GLY A 93 -13.79 -4.89 -50.45
N GLU A 94 -14.97 -5.38 -50.09
CA GLU A 94 -16.18 -4.53 -50.07
C GLU A 94 -16.10 -3.50 -48.94
N MET A 95 -16.31 -2.27 -49.29
CA MET A 95 -16.34 -1.18 -48.31
C MET A 95 -17.75 -0.58 -48.25
N ALA A 96 -18.07 0.08 -47.13
CA ALA A 96 -19.32 0.78 -46.94
C ALA A 96 -19.48 1.92 -47.96
N ALA A 97 -19.83 3.11 -47.58
CA ALA A 97 -19.86 4.28 -48.41
C ALA A 97 -18.65 5.18 -48.13
N ALA A 98 -18.33 6.10 -49.02
CA ALA A 98 -17.25 7.07 -48.84
C ALA A 98 -17.41 7.93 -47.56
N ASN A 99 -18.64 8.13 -47.09
CA ASN A 99 -18.95 8.86 -45.85
C ASN A 99 -19.05 7.97 -44.60
N ALA A 100 -18.76 6.70 -44.71
CA ALA A 100 -18.78 5.74 -43.57
C ALA A 100 -17.65 4.69 -43.74
N PHE A 101 -16.49 5.11 -44.21
CA PHE A 101 -15.34 4.24 -44.41
C PHE A 101 -14.76 3.78 -43.03
N PRO A 102 -14.59 2.46 -42.79
CA PRO A 102 -14.11 1.97 -41.52
C PRO A 102 -12.60 2.24 -41.35
N VAL A 103 -12.21 2.85 -40.23
CA VAL A 103 -10.82 3.08 -39.82
C VAL A 103 -10.62 2.53 -38.46
N VAL A 104 -9.52 1.80 -38.23
CA VAL A 104 -9.14 1.29 -36.93
C VAL A 104 -7.81 1.93 -36.48
N ILE A 105 -7.85 2.61 -35.37
CA ILE A 105 -6.68 3.23 -34.70
C ILE A 105 -6.28 2.29 -33.55
N PRO A 106 -5.04 1.78 -33.51
CA PRO A 106 -4.64 0.84 -32.46
C PRO A 106 -4.84 1.41 -31.05
N ALA A 107 -5.52 0.64 -30.20
CA ALA A 107 -5.68 0.96 -28.77
C ALA A 107 -4.59 0.31 -27.90
N ALA A 108 -3.78 -0.59 -28.46
CA ALA A 108 -2.60 -1.18 -27.84
C ALA A 108 -1.45 -1.13 -28.85
N VAL A 109 -0.33 -0.55 -28.40
CA VAL A 109 0.85 -0.31 -29.24
C VAL A 109 2.12 -0.64 -28.45
N THR A 110 3.23 -0.82 -29.17
CA THR A 110 4.57 -0.93 -28.55
C THR A 110 5.32 0.38 -28.79
N ALA A 111 6.04 0.87 -27.79
CA ALA A 111 6.84 2.07 -27.94
C ALA A 111 7.86 1.91 -29.08
N GLY A 112 7.88 2.87 -29.99
CA GLY A 112 8.73 2.84 -31.19
C GLY A 112 8.08 2.16 -32.39
N ASP A 113 6.84 1.65 -32.31
CA ASP A 113 6.10 1.22 -33.46
C ASP A 113 5.91 2.38 -34.45
N ALA A 114 5.92 2.06 -35.75
CA ALA A 114 5.63 3.06 -36.77
C ALA A 114 4.18 3.54 -36.64
N LEU A 115 3.97 4.86 -36.72
CA LEU A 115 2.63 5.43 -36.69
C LEU A 115 1.86 5.03 -37.95
N PRO A 116 0.65 4.48 -37.81
CA PRO A 116 -0.23 4.24 -38.95
C PRO A 116 -0.60 5.56 -39.65
N ALA A 117 -0.66 5.54 -40.96
CA ALA A 117 -1.07 6.67 -41.73
C ALA A 117 -2.34 6.35 -42.51
N PHE A 118 -3.29 7.26 -42.53
CA PHE A 118 -4.53 7.14 -43.28
C PHE A 118 -4.85 8.49 -43.90
N TYR A 119 -4.83 8.53 -45.24
CA TYR A 119 -5.07 9.74 -46.04
C TYR A 119 -6.39 9.64 -46.81
N ALA A 120 -7.10 10.71 -46.91
CA ALA A 120 -8.33 10.78 -47.68
C ALA A 120 -8.52 12.16 -48.33
N GLY A 121 -9.31 12.22 -49.38
CA GLY A 121 -9.65 13.47 -50.02
C GLY A 121 -10.89 13.36 -50.90
N ALA A 122 -11.61 14.46 -51.02
CA ALA A 122 -12.68 14.65 -52.02
C ALA A 122 -12.12 14.93 -53.39
N ALA A 123 -12.82 14.49 -54.42
CA ALA A 123 -12.51 14.88 -55.82
C ALA A 123 -12.94 16.31 -56.07
N ASP A 124 -12.13 17.05 -56.85
CA ASP A 124 -12.46 18.36 -57.37
C ASP A 124 -13.38 18.24 -58.62
N GLU A 125 -13.70 19.39 -59.24
CA GLU A 125 -14.53 19.42 -60.46
C GLU A 125 -13.90 18.67 -61.65
N SER A 126 -12.57 18.50 -61.66
CA SER A 126 -11.80 17.77 -62.65
C SER A 126 -11.59 16.30 -62.29
N GLU A 127 -12.20 15.85 -61.17
CA GLU A 127 -12.09 14.52 -60.59
C GLU A 127 -10.68 14.19 -60.13
N ASN A 128 -9.83 15.17 -59.83
CA ASN A 128 -8.54 14.97 -59.14
C ASN A 128 -8.72 15.02 -57.63
N VAL A 129 -7.82 14.39 -56.91
CA VAL A 129 -7.93 14.27 -55.44
C VAL A 129 -6.64 14.74 -54.76
N GLU A 130 -6.76 15.67 -53.81
CA GLU A 130 -5.71 16.00 -52.87
C GLU A 130 -5.93 15.21 -51.55
N LEU A 131 -5.06 14.25 -51.26
CA LEU A 131 -5.13 13.47 -50.03
C LEU A 131 -4.52 14.25 -48.86
N LYS A 132 -5.22 14.24 -47.71
CA LYS A 132 -4.73 14.78 -46.45
C LYS A 132 -4.71 13.69 -45.38
N GLN A 133 -3.71 13.74 -44.51
CA GLN A 133 -3.64 12.83 -43.38
C GLN A 133 -4.87 13.03 -42.45
N MET A 134 -5.54 11.93 -42.13
CA MET A 134 -6.76 11.93 -41.33
C MET A 134 -6.49 11.70 -39.84
N LEU A 135 -5.37 11.07 -39.50
CA LEU A 135 -4.98 10.80 -38.14
C LEU A 135 -4.10 11.90 -37.58
N SER A 136 -4.12 12.04 -36.29
CA SER A 136 -3.18 12.81 -35.48
C SER A 136 -2.21 11.87 -34.78
N ALA A 137 -1.13 12.39 -34.23
CA ALA A 137 -0.32 11.69 -33.27
C ALA A 137 -0.46 12.32 -31.87
N LEU A 138 -0.44 11.52 -30.83
CA LEU A 138 -0.34 11.99 -29.47
C LEU A 138 1.01 11.56 -28.90
N LYS A 139 1.81 12.53 -28.44
CA LYS A 139 3.10 12.34 -27.83
C LYS A 139 3.01 12.58 -26.32
N VAL A 140 3.49 11.64 -25.52
CA VAL A 140 3.65 11.80 -24.08
C VAL A 140 5.12 12.01 -23.79
N SER A 141 5.45 13.13 -23.15
CA SER A 141 6.81 13.48 -22.69
C SER A 141 6.84 13.76 -21.20
N PHE A 142 8.03 13.76 -20.61
CA PHE A 142 8.24 13.87 -19.19
C PHE A 142 9.17 15.02 -18.84
N THR A 143 8.86 15.71 -17.73
CA THR A 143 9.70 16.78 -17.15
C THR A 143 9.94 16.51 -15.68
N ASN A 144 10.89 17.20 -15.05
CA ASN A 144 11.20 17.10 -13.61
C ASN A 144 11.39 15.66 -13.10
N LEU A 145 11.94 14.77 -13.93
CA LEU A 145 12.20 13.38 -13.53
C LEU A 145 13.23 13.24 -12.41
N ASP A 146 14.09 14.24 -12.21
CA ASP A 146 14.98 14.33 -11.05
C ASP A 146 14.24 14.42 -9.71
N LYS A 147 12.97 14.81 -9.74
CA LYS A 147 12.08 14.84 -8.58
C LYS A 147 11.16 13.62 -8.47
N PHE A 148 11.18 12.74 -9.45
CA PHE A 148 10.41 11.50 -9.42
C PHE A 148 11.14 10.42 -8.63
N THR A 149 10.57 9.98 -7.51
CA THR A 149 11.19 9.01 -6.58
C THR A 149 11.57 7.69 -7.24
N TYR A 150 10.82 7.27 -8.27
CA TYR A 150 11.01 6.00 -8.98
C TYR A 150 11.66 6.18 -10.36
N ALA A 151 12.33 7.32 -10.61
CA ALA A 151 12.93 7.61 -11.91
C ALA A 151 13.98 6.57 -12.35
N SER A 152 14.62 5.86 -11.42
CA SER A 152 15.60 4.80 -11.71
C SER A 152 14.98 3.40 -11.86
N GLU A 153 13.70 3.25 -11.61
CA GLU A 153 13.01 1.97 -11.71
C GLU A 153 12.48 1.76 -13.15
N ALA A 154 12.37 0.50 -13.55
CA ALA A 154 11.86 0.17 -14.88
C ALA A 154 10.35 0.43 -14.96
N VAL A 155 9.93 1.11 -16.02
CA VAL A 155 8.53 1.31 -16.38
C VAL A 155 8.14 0.24 -17.42
N THR A 156 7.04 -0.46 -17.18
CA THR A 156 6.60 -1.58 -18.04
C THR A 156 5.54 -1.15 -19.06
N SER A 157 4.71 -0.18 -18.70
CA SER A 157 3.67 0.35 -19.59
C SER A 157 3.31 1.80 -19.27
N ILE A 158 2.78 2.47 -20.29
CA ILE A 158 2.16 3.79 -20.17
C ILE A 158 0.74 3.67 -20.72
N THR A 159 -0.26 4.04 -19.93
CA THR A 159 -1.66 4.08 -20.38
C THR A 159 -2.13 5.52 -20.44
N VAL A 160 -2.75 5.90 -21.53
CA VAL A 160 -3.29 7.27 -21.74
C VAL A 160 -4.80 7.19 -21.88
N LYS A 161 -5.53 7.98 -21.10
CA LYS A 161 -6.99 8.04 -21.09
C LYS A 161 -7.47 9.47 -21.28
N ALA A 162 -8.63 9.63 -21.93
CA ALA A 162 -9.32 10.91 -22.04
C ALA A 162 -10.85 10.70 -21.94
N ALA A 163 -11.61 11.80 -21.86
CA ALA A 163 -13.08 11.69 -21.81
C ALA A 163 -13.70 11.31 -23.16
N LYS A 164 -13.04 11.68 -24.27
CA LYS A 164 -13.51 11.41 -25.64
C LYS A 164 -12.77 10.21 -26.22
N PRO A 165 -13.44 9.32 -26.96
CA PRO A 165 -12.77 8.23 -27.68
C PRO A 165 -11.80 8.77 -28.74
N PHE A 166 -10.54 8.32 -28.72
CA PHE A 166 -9.50 8.74 -29.68
C PHE A 166 -8.75 7.56 -30.30
N ALA A 167 -9.12 6.34 -29.97
CA ALA A 167 -8.60 5.08 -30.54
C ALA A 167 -9.73 4.07 -30.76
N GLY A 168 -9.43 2.89 -31.28
CA GLY A 168 -10.41 1.88 -31.66
C GLY A 168 -11.01 2.14 -33.04
N ALA A 169 -12.26 1.75 -33.27
CA ALA A 169 -12.92 1.88 -34.55
C ALA A 169 -13.57 3.24 -34.76
N PHE A 170 -13.42 3.78 -35.97
CA PHE A 170 -14.04 5.05 -36.42
C PHE A 170 -14.68 4.87 -37.77
N ALA A 171 -15.67 5.72 -38.10
CA ALA A 171 -16.19 5.91 -39.42
C ALA A 171 -15.57 7.20 -40.01
N ALA A 172 -14.86 7.07 -41.10
CA ALA A 172 -14.32 8.20 -41.83
C ALA A 172 -15.29 8.68 -42.93
N ASP A 173 -15.54 9.99 -43.01
CA ASP A 173 -16.09 10.61 -44.19
C ASP A 173 -14.90 11.11 -45.04
N LEU A 174 -14.67 10.41 -46.16
CA LEU A 174 -13.54 10.64 -47.02
C LEU A 174 -13.69 11.98 -47.76
N THR A 175 -14.94 12.45 -47.99
CA THR A 175 -15.23 13.71 -48.67
C THR A 175 -15.16 14.91 -47.73
N ALA A 176 -15.69 14.76 -46.51
CA ALA A 176 -15.62 15.81 -45.49
C ALA A 176 -14.27 15.79 -44.74
N GLN A 177 -13.47 14.73 -44.90
CA GLN A 177 -12.19 14.56 -44.23
C GLN A 177 -12.34 14.57 -42.69
N THR A 178 -13.35 13.87 -42.16
CA THR A 178 -13.65 13.81 -40.73
C THR A 178 -13.72 12.35 -40.22
N LEU A 179 -13.43 12.17 -38.93
CA LEU A 179 -13.58 10.90 -38.25
C LEU A 179 -14.70 11.01 -37.20
N THR A 180 -15.61 10.05 -37.23
CA THR A 180 -16.71 9.95 -36.25
C THR A 180 -16.54 8.67 -35.42
N ALA A 181 -16.60 8.80 -34.09
CA ALA A 181 -16.54 7.68 -33.19
C ALA A 181 -17.76 6.74 -33.37
N VAL A 182 -17.51 5.44 -33.31
CA VAL A 182 -18.54 4.39 -33.37
C VAL A 182 -18.56 3.59 -32.06
N GLN A 183 -19.39 2.57 -31.96
CA GLN A 183 -19.56 1.81 -30.69
C GLN A 183 -18.25 1.21 -30.16
N GLU A 184 -17.35 0.78 -31.03
CA GLU A 184 -16.06 0.18 -30.70
C GLU A 184 -14.92 1.19 -30.57
N SER A 185 -15.21 2.49 -30.56
CA SER A 185 -14.24 3.53 -30.26
C SER A 185 -13.91 3.52 -28.77
N VAL A 186 -12.64 3.72 -28.43
CA VAL A 186 -12.16 3.69 -27.03
C VAL A 186 -11.45 4.99 -26.68
N ALA A 187 -11.56 5.35 -25.41
CA ALA A 187 -10.96 6.55 -24.83
C ALA A 187 -9.64 6.25 -24.11
N GLU A 188 -8.97 5.17 -24.49
CA GLU A 188 -7.76 4.69 -23.85
C GLU A 188 -6.81 4.08 -24.89
N VAL A 189 -5.51 4.34 -24.71
CA VAL A 189 -4.41 3.65 -25.43
C VAL A 189 -3.41 3.14 -24.41
N ALA A 190 -3.06 1.86 -24.53
CA ALA A 190 -2.00 1.21 -23.76
C ALA A 190 -0.73 1.09 -24.60
N VAL A 191 0.39 1.62 -24.08
CA VAL A 191 1.70 1.58 -24.71
C VAL A 191 2.58 0.62 -23.91
N SER A 192 2.96 -0.52 -24.48
CA SER A 192 3.92 -1.45 -23.90
C SER A 192 5.35 -0.95 -24.12
N LEU A 193 6.19 -1.03 -23.09
CA LEU A 193 7.58 -0.59 -23.15
C LEU A 193 8.52 -1.81 -23.24
N ALA A 194 9.71 -1.59 -23.77
CA ALA A 194 10.75 -2.60 -23.75
C ALA A 194 11.16 -2.94 -22.29
N ALA A 195 11.55 -4.19 -22.07
CA ALA A 195 12.01 -4.61 -20.75
C ALA A 195 13.16 -3.71 -20.24
N ASN A 196 13.09 -3.33 -18.96
CA ASN A 196 14.06 -2.44 -18.30
C ASN A 196 14.10 -1.01 -18.86
N THR A 197 13.03 -0.52 -19.48
CA THR A 197 12.95 0.90 -19.87
C THR A 197 12.92 1.78 -18.62
N VAL A 198 13.89 2.69 -18.53
CA VAL A 198 13.96 3.73 -17.48
C VAL A 198 13.66 5.07 -18.14
N LEU A 199 12.82 5.88 -17.48
CA LEU A 199 12.48 7.21 -18.00
C LEU A 199 13.69 8.15 -17.90
N SER A 200 13.89 8.97 -18.93
CA SER A 200 14.87 10.06 -18.94
C SER A 200 14.20 11.36 -19.42
N ALA A 201 14.87 12.47 -19.24
CA ALA A 201 14.35 13.78 -19.63
C ALA A 201 13.99 13.89 -21.14
N ASP A 202 14.67 13.07 -21.96
CA ASP A 202 14.42 13.04 -23.40
C ASP A 202 13.48 11.88 -23.80
N TYR A 203 12.97 11.11 -22.83
CA TYR A 203 12.10 9.98 -23.13
C TYR A 203 10.70 10.47 -23.51
N SER A 204 10.18 9.95 -24.59
CA SER A 204 8.79 10.16 -24.99
C SER A 204 8.25 8.96 -25.73
N VAL A 205 6.94 8.78 -25.69
CA VAL A 205 6.21 7.81 -26.50
C VAL A 205 5.23 8.57 -27.40
N GLU A 206 5.05 8.07 -28.61
CA GLU A 206 4.14 8.66 -29.59
C GLU A 206 3.30 7.55 -30.23
N PHE A 207 2.02 7.81 -30.40
CA PHE A 207 1.08 6.87 -31.02
C PHE A 207 0.01 7.62 -31.81
N ALA A 208 -0.61 6.92 -32.78
CA ALA A 208 -1.69 7.52 -33.59
C ALA A 208 -2.98 7.64 -32.79
N ALA A 209 -3.73 8.70 -33.08
CA ALA A 209 -5.01 9.00 -32.46
C ALA A 209 -5.95 9.68 -33.42
N ALA A 210 -7.26 9.63 -33.20
CA ALA A 210 -8.23 10.47 -33.87
C ALA A 210 -8.08 11.93 -33.39
N PRO A 211 -8.17 12.93 -34.28
CA PRO A 211 -8.04 14.34 -33.92
C PRO A 211 -9.31 14.90 -33.25
N VAL A 212 -9.63 14.41 -32.07
CA VAL A 212 -10.90 14.69 -31.36
C VAL A 212 -10.73 15.44 -30.04
N LEU A 213 -9.50 15.51 -29.53
CA LEU A 213 -9.20 16.20 -28.28
C LEU A 213 -8.83 17.65 -28.57
N ASN A 214 -9.25 18.54 -27.68
CA ASN A 214 -9.02 19.98 -27.82
C ASN A 214 -8.09 20.50 -26.72
N ASN A 215 -7.57 21.69 -26.90
CA ASN A 215 -6.85 22.42 -25.87
C ASN A 215 -7.69 22.51 -24.59
N GLY A 216 -7.09 22.15 -23.47
CA GLY A 216 -7.73 22.09 -22.13
C GLY A 216 -8.51 20.81 -21.85
N ASP A 217 -8.66 19.88 -22.79
CA ASP A 217 -9.19 18.55 -22.46
C ASP A 217 -8.25 17.83 -21.48
N GLU A 218 -8.83 17.26 -20.41
CA GLU A 218 -8.09 16.48 -19.42
C GLU A 218 -7.65 15.15 -20.02
N VAL A 219 -6.39 14.83 -19.79
CA VAL A 219 -5.77 13.55 -20.15
C VAL A 219 -5.16 12.95 -18.90
N GLU A 220 -5.50 11.70 -18.61
CA GLU A 220 -4.92 10.92 -17.56
C GLU A 220 -3.82 10.03 -18.13
N VAL A 221 -2.62 10.13 -17.56
CA VAL A 221 -1.47 9.31 -17.93
C VAL A 221 -1.13 8.43 -16.72
N ALA A 222 -1.15 7.11 -16.92
CA ALA A 222 -0.79 6.14 -15.91
C ALA A 222 0.50 5.39 -16.31
N LEU A 223 1.43 5.22 -15.36
CA LEU A 223 2.67 4.48 -15.52
C LEU A 223 2.65 3.26 -14.62
N GLU A 224 2.97 2.10 -15.18
CA GLU A 224 3.23 0.91 -14.38
C GLU A 224 4.75 0.84 -14.07
N VAL A 225 5.12 1.05 -12.80
CA VAL A 225 6.50 1.10 -12.32
C VAL A 225 6.61 0.50 -10.93
N ALA A 226 7.61 -0.34 -10.68
CA ALA A 226 7.83 -1.01 -9.40
C ALA A 226 6.57 -1.74 -8.85
N GLY A 227 5.69 -2.25 -9.73
CA GLY A 227 4.42 -2.90 -9.36
C GLY A 227 3.32 -1.93 -8.92
N MET A 228 3.48 -0.65 -9.14
CA MET A 228 2.50 0.41 -8.90
C MET A 228 1.96 0.94 -10.21
N ASN A 229 0.72 1.44 -10.17
CA ASN A 229 0.10 2.16 -11.29
C ASN A 229 -0.04 3.64 -10.92
N LEU A 230 1.00 4.43 -11.20
CA LEU A 230 1.07 5.84 -10.85
C LEU A 230 0.36 6.69 -11.89
N THR A 231 -0.64 7.46 -11.48
CA THR A 231 -1.52 8.20 -12.38
C THR A 231 -1.38 9.71 -12.17
N VAL A 232 -1.26 10.43 -13.26
CA VAL A 232 -1.27 11.90 -13.31
C VAL A 232 -2.37 12.37 -14.24
N LYS A 233 -3.09 13.40 -13.83
CA LYS A 233 -4.01 14.15 -14.69
C LYS A 233 -3.34 15.43 -15.15
N THR A 234 -3.33 15.63 -16.45
CA THR A 234 -2.79 16.81 -17.10
C THR A 234 -3.78 17.29 -18.16
N VAL A 235 -3.49 18.37 -18.82
CA VAL A 235 -4.35 18.92 -19.89
C VAL A 235 -3.58 18.99 -21.19
N LEU A 236 -4.30 18.82 -22.30
CA LEU A 236 -3.73 19.01 -23.62
C LEU A 236 -3.46 20.51 -23.85
N ALA A 237 -2.26 20.85 -24.28
CA ALA A 237 -1.84 22.26 -24.45
C ALA A 237 -2.28 22.88 -25.79
N ALA A 238 -2.73 22.06 -26.74
CA ALA A 238 -3.20 22.49 -28.06
C ALA A 238 -4.26 21.54 -28.62
N ASP A 239 -5.08 22.00 -29.56
CA ASP A 239 -6.02 21.14 -30.27
C ASP A 239 -5.27 20.04 -31.04
N MET A 240 -5.79 18.84 -31.05
CA MET A 240 -5.32 17.79 -31.96
C MET A 240 -5.82 18.08 -33.37
N ALA A 241 -4.90 18.24 -34.29
CA ALA A 241 -5.21 18.43 -35.69
C ALA A 241 -4.73 17.26 -36.54
N ALA A 242 -5.49 16.89 -37.54
CA ALA A 242 -5.12 15.86 -38.51
C ALA A 242 -3.76 16.16 -39.16
N GLY A 243 -2.89 15.17 -39.19
CA GLY A 243 -1.52 15.31 -39.72
C GLY A 243 -0.52 16.00 -38.79
N GLN A 244 -0.94 16.36 -37.56
CA GLN A 244 -0.08 17.00 -36.56
C GLN A 244 0.12 16.13 -35.35
N THR A 245 1.20 16.38 -34.61
CA THR A 245 1.45 15.77 -33.30
C THR A 245 1.02 16.75 -32.21
N ALA A 246 0.11 16.31 -31.34
CA ALA A 246 -0.20 17.01 -30.11
C ALA A 246 0.66 16.40 -28.96
N GLU A 247 1.02 17.23 -27.99
CA GLU A 247 1.88 16.79 -26.88
C GLU A 247 1.17 16.90 -25.53
N VAL A 248 1.32 15.86 -24.73
CA VAL A 248 0.97 15.79 -23.31
C VAL A 248 2.25 15.77 -22.52
N VAL A 249 2.43 16.73 -21.62
CA VAL A 249 3.61 16.82 -20.75
C VAL A 249 3.23 16.33 -19.35
N VAL A 250 3.95 15.34 -18.87
CA VAL A 250 3.80 14.78 -17.53
C VAL A 250 4.93 15.32 -16.64
N ASP A 251 4.54 15.97 -15.55
CA ASP A 251 5.50 16.41 -14.53
C ASP A 251 5.83 15.23 -13.61
N GLY A 252 7.11 14.85 -13.59
CA GLY A 252 7.61 13.74 -12.76
C GLY A 252 7.38 13.95 -11.27
N GLU A 253 7.36 15.17 -10.77
CA GLU A 253 7.03 15.46 -9.38
C GLU A 253 5.59 15.03 -9.04
N GLN A 254 4.65 15.16 -9.97
CA GLN A 254 3.25 14.76 -9.82
C GLN A 254 3.04 13.25 -9.92
N LEU A 255 3.99 12.50 -10.48
CA LEU A 255 3.97 11.05 -10.50
C LEU A 255 4.27 10.42 -9.13
N ASN A 256 4.82 11.17 -8.19
CA ASN A 256 5.12 10.64 -6.88
C ASN A 256 3.82 10.21 -6.18
N PRO A 257 3.75 8.95 -5.70
CA PRO A 257 2.57 8.47 -5.03
C PRO A 257 2.30 9.28 -3.77
N SER A 258 1.05 9.65 -3.56
CA SER A 258 0.61 10.39 -2.39
C SER A 258 -0.10 9.49 -1.39
N ILE A 259 0.09 9.78 -0.11
CA ILE A 259 -0.70 9.17 0.96
C ILE A 259 -2.05 9.88 1.00
N LYS A 260 -3.14 9.11 0.89
CA LYS A 260 -4.53 9.62 0.88
C LYS A 260 -5.29 9.12 2.11
N LEU A 261 -6.28 9.88 2.53
CA LEU A 261 -7.27 9.44 3.52
C LEU A 261 -8.33 8.57 2.80
N ALA A 262 -8.37 7.28 3.11
CA ALA A 262 -9.44 6.41 2.64
C ALA A 262 -10.74 6.67 3.40
N TRP A 263 -10.64 6.75 4.73
CA TRP A 263 -11.73 7.09 5.63
C TRP A 263 -11.21 7.45 7.02
N SER A 264 -12.05 8.07 7.81
CA SER A 264 -11.80 8.27 9.24
C SER A 264 -13.05 7.92 10.05
N TYR A 265 -12.84 7.39 11.26
CA TYR A 265 -13.90 7.13 12.23
C TYR A 265 -13.62 7.91 13.51
N LYS A 266 -14.54 8.80 13.89
CA LYS A 266 -14.46 9.56 15.15
C LYS A 266 -14.81 8.66 16.33
N ILE A 267 -13.86 8.47 17.25
CA ILE A 267 -14.06 7.67 18.46
C ILE A 267 -14.88 8.44 19.50
N GLY A 268 -14.49 9.69 19.77
CA GLY A 268 -15.21 10.53 20.73
C GLY A 268 -14.61 11.92 20.90
N ASP A 269 -15.41 12.82 21.49
CA ASP A 269 -14.98 14.16 21.86
C ASP A 269 -14.30 14.14 23.24
N GLY A 270 -13.25 14.94 23.40
CA GLY A 270 -12.50 15.03 24.65
C GLY A 270 -11.69 13.78 25.03
N VAL A 271 -11.63 12.79 24.17
CA VAL A 271 -10.92 11.51 24.41
C VAL A 271 -9.48 11.61 23.94
N LYS A 272 -8.56 11.10 24.76
CA LYS A 272 -7.16 10.89 24.37
C LYS A 272 -6.98 9.44 23.96
N MET A 273 -6.36 9.21 22.79
CA MET A 273 -5.92 7.90 22.35
C MET A 273 -4.40 7.84 22.47
N GLU A 274 -3.92 7.20 23.53
CA GLU A 274 -2.49 7.07 23.80
C GLU A 274 -2.10 5.60 23.88
N ALA A 275 -1.02 5.23 23.21
CA ALA A 275 -0.40 3.90 23.23
C ALA A 275 -1.28 2.73 22.72
N LEU A 276 -2.49 2.98 22.28
CA LEU A 276 -3.39 1.98 21.70
C LEU A 276 -3.32 2.04 20.18
N HIS A 277 -3.27 0.89 19.55
CA HIS A 277 -3.31 0.72 18.10
C HIS A 277 -4.31 -0.39 17.77
N PRO A 278 -4.93 -0.36 16.60
CA PRO A 278 -5.90 -1.38 16.23
C PRO A 278 -5.23 -2.72 15.94
N ALA A 279 -6.01 -3.81 16.09
CA ALA A 279 -5.78 -5.06 15.37
C ALA A 279 -6.60 -5.04 14.08
N VAL A 280 -6.12 -5.69 13.03
CA VAL A 280 -6.75 -5.70 11.70
C VAL A 280 -6.92 -7.14 11.24
N ASP A 281 -8.13 -7.55 10.87
CA ASP A 281 -8.37 -8.88 10.33
C ASP A 281 -8.11 -8.95 8.80
N ALA A 282 -8.19 -10.16 8.24
CA ALA A 282 -7.94 -10.40 6.82
C ALA A 282 -8.93 -9.68 5.88
N ASN A 283 -10.08 -9.23 6.39
CA ASN A 283 -11.12 -8.52 5.65
C ASN A 283 -11.01 -6.99 5.81
N GLY A 284 -9.99 -6.49 6.51
CA GLY A 284 -9.78 -5.08 6.78
C GLY A 284 -10.71 -4.50 7.87
N ASN A 285 -11.40 -5.34 8.65
CA ASN A 285 -12.07 -4.84 9.86
C ASN A 285 -11.02 -4.54 10.92
N ILE A 286 -11.22 -3.46 11.65
CA ILE A 286 -10.34 -3.06 12.74
C ILE A 286 -11.03 -3.25 14.10
N TYR A 287 -10.24 -3.64 15.08
CA TYR A 287 -10.67 -3.84 16.46
C TYR A 287 -9.83 -2.96 17.38
N LEU A 288 -10.47 -2.15 18.18
CA LEU A 288 -9.81 -1.11 18.95
C LEU A 288 -10.46 -0.94 20.31
N THR A 289 -9.64 -0.87 21.36
CA THR A 289 -10.06 -0.46 22.70
C THR A 289 -9.96 1.06 22.84
N GLN A 290 -10.86 1.67 23.61
CA GLN A 290 -10.86 3.13 23.84
C GLN A 290 -10.27 3.48 25.20
N THR A 291 -9.24 4.31 25.21
CA THR A 291 -8.66 4.85 26.45
C THR A 291 -9.70 5.54 27.33
N GLY A 292 -9.68 5.28 28.63
CA GLY A 292 -10.57 5.90 29.62
C GLY A 292 -11.99 5.33 29.64
N THR A 293 -12.22 4.21 28.95
CA THR A 293 -13.49 3.49 28.96
C THR A 293 -13.23 1.98 28.94
N ASN A 294 -14.31 1.19 29.08
CA ASN A 294 -14.26 -0.27 28.91
C ASN A 294 -14.74 -0.72 27.52
N LEU A 295 -14.68 0.17 26.52
CA LEU A 295 -15.27 -0.08 25.21
C LEU A 295 -14.29 -0.76 24.25
N LEU A 296 -14.81 -1.77 23.54
CA LEU A 296 -14.17 -2.41 22.39
C LEU A 296 -15.04 -2.16 21.15
N TYR A 297 -14.39 -1.74 20.08
CA TYR A 297 -15.02 -1.41 18.79
C TYR A 297 -14.63 -2.41 17.73
N LYS A 298 -15.56 -2.72 16.84
CA LYS A 298 -15.30 -3.24 15.50
C LYS A 298 -15.75 -2.22 14.47
N ILE A 299 -14.83 -1.79 13.61
CA ILE A 299 -15.08 -0.86 12.51
C ILE A 299 -14.79 -1.59 11.22
N GLY A 300 -15.69 -1.49 10.26
CA GLY A 300 -15.57 -2.15 8.96
C GLY A 300 -14.49 -1.52 8.05
N PRO A 301 -14.14 -2.20 6.95
CA PRO A 301 -13.16 -1.70 5.98
C PRO A 301 -13.61 -0.43 5.25
N ASP A 302 -14.89 -0.06 5.36
CA ASP A 302 -15.48 1.18 4.85
C ASP A 302 -15.51 2.31 5.90
N GLY A 303 -14.90 2.11 7.06
CA GLY A 303 -14.85 3.09 8.15
C GLY A 303 -16.13 3.20 8.97
N LYS A 304 -17.11 2.30 8.79
CA LYS A 304 -18.36 2.32 9.55
C LYS A 304 -18.29 1.40 10.77
N LEU A 305 -18.95 1.86 11.84
CA LEU A 305 -19.10 1.04 13.03
C LEU A 305 -19.93 -0.22 12.71
N VAL A 306 -19.35 -1.40 12.97
CA VAL A 306 -20.07 -2.67 12.88
C VAL A 306 -20.75 -2.98 14.21
N TRP A 307 -19.96 -2.95 15.31
CA TRP A 307 -20.48 -3.06 16.67
C TRP A 307 -19.53 -2.37 17.67
N LYS A 308 -20.11 -2.05 18.81
CA LYS A 308 -19.39 -1.51 19.98
C LYS A 308 -19.94 -2.19 21.22
N ILE A 309 -19.09 -2.74 22.05
CA ILE A 309 -19.45 -3.47 23.26
C ILE A 309 -18.71 -2.93 24.47
N ALA A 310 -19.32 -3.06 25.64
CA ALA A 310 -18.68 -2.81 26.91
C ALA A 310 -18.10 -4.15 27.45
N MET A 311 -16.87 -4.12 27.95
CA MET A 311 -16.26 -5.22 28.68
C MET A 311 -16.82 -5.20 30.10
N GLU A 312 -17.82 -6.05 30.38
CA GLU A 312 -18.53 -6.08 31.67
C GLU A 312 -17.58 -6.41 32.84
N GLY A 313 -17.74 -5.71 33.97
CA GLY A 313 -16.85 -5.87 35.13
C GLY A 313 -15.57 -5.04 35.11
N ALA A 314 -15.29 -4.38 34.01
CA ALA A 314 -14.29 -3.33 33.97
C ALA A 314 -14.90 -2.02 34.48
N ASP A 315 -14.37 -1.47 35.57
CA ASP A 315 -14.88 -0.26 36.20
C ASP A 315 -14.40 0.99 35.46
N GLU A 316 -15.31 1.67 34.75
CA GLU A 316 -15.03 2.90 34.00
C GLU A 316 -14.48 4.04 34.86
N SER A 317 -14.88 4.07 36.15
CA SER A 317 -14.53 5.18 37.07
C SER A 317 -13.11 5.12 37.60
N THR A 318 -12.45 3.96 37.49
CA THR A 318 -11.12 3.70 38.03
C THR A 318 -10.06 3.44 36.99
N PHE A 319 -10.41 3.56 35.70
CA PHE A 319 -9.45 3.41 34.61
C PHE A 319 -8.48 4.59 34.58
N ASP A 320 -7.25 4.34 34.90
CA ASP A 320 -6.11 5.25 34.67
C ASP A 320 -5.76 5.32 33.16
N GLY A 321 -6.78 5.14 32.31
CA GLY A 321 -6.74 5.31 30.89
C GLY A 321 -6.04 4.22 30.08
N GLN A 322 -5.78 3.03 30.65
CA GLN A 322 -4.91 2.07 29.97
C GLN A 322 -5.55 0.69 29.84
N LEU A 323 -6.12 0.45 28.66
CA LEU A 323 -6.59 -0.88 28.24
C LEU A 323 -5.47 -1.68 27.60
N SER A 324 -5.66 -3.02 27.47
CA SER A 324 -4.84 -3.81 26.57
C SER A 324 -5.14 -3.45 25.11
N VAL A 325 -4.14 -3.64 24.27
CA VAL A 325 -4.36 -3.63 22.82
C VAL A 325 -5.23 -4.84 22.46
N ALA A 326 -6.16 -4.66 21.53
CA ALA A 326 -6.91 -5.78 20.99
C ALA A 326 -5.98 -6.73 20.23
N SER A 327 -6.14 -8.04 20.42
CA SER A 327 -5.42 -9.09 19.70
C SER A 327 -6.42 -10.03 19.04
N LEU A 328 -6.11 -10.57 17.87
CA LEU A 328 -7.01 -11.40 17.08
C LEU A 328 -6.48 -12.82 16.95
N GLU A 329 -7.40 -13.79 16.93
CA GLU A 329 -7.10 -15.10 16.35
C GLU A 329 -6.68 -14.92 14.88
N LYS A 330 -5.77 -15.78 14.43
CA LYS A 330 -5.27 -15.74 13.06
C LYS A 330 -6.36 -15.93 12.00
N ASP A 331 -7.41 -16.67 12.33
CA ASP A 331 -8.57 -16.87 11.46
C ASP A 331 -9.60 -15.72 11.55
N GLY A 332 -9.35 -14.72 12.40
CA GLY A 332 -10.20 -13.57 12.61
C GLY A 332 -11.51 -13.85 13.34
N SER A 333 -11.70 -15.06 13.90
CA SER A 333 -12.97 -15.48 14.53
C SER A 333 -13.19 -14.91 15.92
N VAL A 334 -12.11 -14.65 16.66
CA VAL A 334 -12.14 -14.17 18.05
C VAL A 334 -11.23 -12.96 18.23
N VAL A 335 -11.70 -11.98 18.98
CA VAL A 335 -10.92 -10.85 19.46
C VAL A 335 -10.73 -10.94 20.98
N TYR A 336 -9.53 -10.71 21.41
CA TYR A 336 -9.12 -10.67 22.82
C TYR A 336 -8.81 -9.25 23.23
N ALA A 337 -9.34 -8.84 24.36
CA ALA A 337 -9.05 -7.54 24.94
C ALA A 337 -9.18 -7.60 26.46
N GLY A 338 -8.51 -6.73 27.15
CA GLY A 338 -8.57 -6.69 28.60
C GLY A 338 -8.53 -5.27 29.12
N GLY A 339 -8.90 -5.13 30.36
CA GLY A 339 -8.83 -3.90 31.10
C GLY A 339 -8.71 -4.20 32.59
N GLY A 340 -8.08 -3.29 33.32
CA GLY A 340 -7.97 -3.41 34.76
C GLY A 340 -7.90 -2.05 35.39
N SER A 341 -8.41 -1.93 36.60
CA SER A 341 -8.26 -0.72 37.38
C SER A 341 -7.05 -0.82 38.32
N THR A 342 -6.48 0.31 38.69
CA THR A 342 -5.51 0.40 39.79
C THR A 342 -6.09 -0.06 41.11
N ALA A 343 -7.41 -0.21 41.21
CA ALA A 343 -8.14 -0.68 42.40
C ALA A 343 -8.21 -2.23 42.50
N GLY A 344 -7.68 -2.98 41.53
CA GLY A 344 -7.52 -4.42 41.66
C GLY A 344 -8.57 -5.30 41.00
N THR A 345 -9.35 -4.77 40.05
CA THR A 345 -10.30 -5.54 39.25
C THR A 345 -9.83 -5.60 37.81
N GLY A 346 -9.02 -6.60 37.45
CA GLY A 346 -8.60 -6.82 36.07
C GLY A 346 -9.33 -8.00 35.45
N ALA A 347 -9.81 -7.84 34.25
CA ALA A 347 -10.39 -8.93 33.48
C ALA A 347 -9.82 -8.96 32.06
N PHE A 348 -9.76 -10.14 31.49
CA PHE A 348 -9.40 -10.36 30.10
C PHE A 348 -10.52 -11.15 29.41
N TYR A 349 -10.87 -10.78 28.22
CA TYR A 349 -12.08 -11.25 27.56
C TYR A 349 -11.77 -11.81 26.19
N ALA A 350 -12.60 -12.77 25.77
CA ALA A 350 -12.69 -13.22 24.39
C ALA A 350 -14.09 -12.93 23.86
N PHE A 351 -14.18 -12.31 22.70
CA PHE A 351 -15.44 -12.02 22.02
C PHE A 351 -15.45 -12.59 20.61
N ASN A 352 -16.60 -13.09 20.18
CA ASN A 352 -16.80 -13.47 18.80
C ASN A 352 -16.77 -12.25 17.91
N THR A 353 -15.97 -12.25 16.86
CA THR A 353 -15.83 -11.09 15.97
C THR A 353 -17.05 -10.86 15.10
N SER A 354 -17.88 -11.89 14.87
CA SER A 354 -19.08 -11.79 14.05
C SER A 354 -20.10 -10.81 14.61
N ASP A 355 -20.36 -10.86 15.90
CA ASP A 355 -21.47 -10.15 16.57
C ASP A 355 -21.09 -9.44 17.87
N GLY A 356 -19.85 -9.59 18.34
CA GLY A 356 -19.37 -9.03 19.61
C GLY A 356 -19.86 -9.78 20.85
N SER A 357 -20.46 -10.96 20.71
CA SER A 357 -20.91 -11.75 21.85
C SER A 357 -19.72 -12.28 22.67
N LEU A 358 -19.86 -12.26 23.99
CA LEU A 358 -18.88 -12.79 24.92
C LEU A 358 -18.73 -14.30 24.71
N LYS A 359 -17.49 -14.77 24.56
CA LYS A 359 -17.15 -16.19 24.50
C LYS A 359 -16.75 -16.70 25.87
N TRP A 360 -15.87 -16.00 26.55
CA TRP A 360 -15.47 -16.20 27.92
C TRP A 360 -14.80 -14.95 28.51
N ASP A 361 -14.75 -14.89 29.83
CA ASP A 361 -13.97 -13.89 30.58
C ASP A 361 -13.03 -14.58 31.57
N PHE A 362 -11.90 -13.95 31.80
CA PHE A 362 -10.90 -14.35 32.77
C PHE A 362 -10.78 -13.30 33.86
N ASN A 363 -11.10 -13.67 35.10
CA ASN A 363 -10.97 -12.77 36.22
C ASN A 363 -9.59 -12.94 36.89
N ALA A 364 -8.69 -12.03 36.64
CA ALA A 364 -7.36 -12.05 37.20
C ALA A 364 -7.33 -11.88 38.75
N ASN A 365 -8.36 -11.31 39.37
CA ASN A 365 -8.43 -11.10 40.82
C ASN A 365 -8.56 -12.38 41.62
N GLU A 366 -9.33 -13.35 41.15
CA GLU A 366 -9.50 -14.62 41.84
C GLU A 366 -8.18 -15.35 41.95
N PHE A 367 -7.30 -15.17 41.01
CA PHE A 367 -5.97 -15.74 40.99
C PHE A 367 -5.03 -15.13 42.02
N TRP A 368 -5.07 -13.79 42.18
CA TRP A 368 -4.12 -13.07 43.08
C TRP A 368 -4.59 -12.98 44.51
N ALA A 369 -5.84 -13.27 44.79
CA ALA A 369 -6.39 -13.24 46.15
C ALA A 369 -5.64 -14.19 47.14
N SER A 370 -5.03 -15.25 46.65
CA SER A 370 -4.26 -16.19 47.47
C SER A 370 -2.88 -15.66 47.90
N SER A 371 -2.35 -14.62 47.25
CA SER A 371 -1.02 -14.07 47.55
C SER A 371 -1.02 -12.84 48.47
N GLY A 372 -2.18 -12.43 48.99
CA GLY A 372 -2.33 -11.36 50.01
C GLY A 372 -2.15 -9.93 49.50
N THR A 373 -1.84 -9.71 48.25
CA THR A 373 -1.73 -8.38 47.63
C THR A 373 -2.35 -8.38 46.24
N PRO A 374 -3.66 -8.10 46.13
CA PRO A 374 -4.30 -8.06 44.84
C PRO A 374 -3.95 -6.75 44.14
N LYS A 375 -3.30 -6.81 43.00
CA LYS A 375 -3.38 -5.75 41.96
C LYS A 375 -2.99 -6.29 40.59
N PRO A 376 -3.84 -7.08 39.91
CA PRO A 376 -3.65 -7.35 38.52
C PRO A 376 -4.09 -6.09 37.74
N SER A 377 -3.25 -5.63 36.84
CA SER A 377 -3.64 -4.67 35.83
C SER A 377 -3.16 -5.17 34.47
N VAL A 378 -4.08 -5.54 33.60
CA VAL A 378 -3.81 -5.91 32.20
C VAL A 378 -3.68 -4.63 31.39
N ASN A 379 -2.86 -3.70 31.87
CA ASN A 379 -2.73 -2.37 31.30
C ASN A 379 -1.67 -2.36 30.20
N ARG A 380 -1.99 -1.77 29.04
CA ARG A 380 -1.09 -1.54 27.91
C ARG A 380 -0.47 -2.80 27.29
N VAL A 381 -0.93 -3.96 27.67
CA VAL A 381 -0.33 -5.24 27.32
C VAL A 381 -1.02 -5.78 26.07
N ASN A 382 -0.24 -6.19 25.08
CA ASN A 382 -0.74 -7.07 24.05
C ASN A 382 -0.61 -8.53 24.53
N ALA A 383 -1.57 -9.35 24.18
CA ALA A 383 -1.45 -10.77 24.35
C ALA A 383 -0.53 -11.36 23.27
N ALA A 384 0.23 -12.39 23.61
CA ALA A 384 0.78 -13.28 22.61
C ALA A 384 -0.13 -14.50 22.49
N ILE A 385 -0.28 -15.00 21.27
CA ILE A 385 -1.26 -16.04 20.95
C ILE A 385 -0.54 -17.15 20.19
N ASP A 386 -0.66 -18.39 20.68
CA ASP A 386 -0.26 -19.57 19.94
C ASP A 386 -1.48 -20.44 19.55
N GLU A 387 -1.26 -21.66 19.12
CA GLU A 387 -2.34 -22.55 18.68
C GLU A 387 -3.34 -22.87 19.80
N LYS A 388 -2.89 -22.94 21.06
CA LYS A 388 -3.68 -23.42 22.19
C LYS A 388 -3.89 -22.37 23.28
N TYR A 389 -2.93 -21.49 23.49
CA TYR A 389 -2.87 -20.62 24.65
C TYR A 389 -2.76 -19.14 24.28
N ILE A 390 -3.12 -18.32 25.25
CA ILE A 390 -2.90 -16.89 25.27
C ILE A 390 -1.98 -16.57 26.44
N TYR A 391 -0.99 -15.75 26.16
CA TYR A 391 0.02 -15.33 27.13
C TYR A 391 -0.17 -13.85 27.40
N ILE A 392 -0.49 -13.48 28.63
CA ILE A 392 -0.69 -12.08 29.03
C ILE A 392 0.26 -11.71 30.14
N GLY A 393 0.83 -10.50 30.04
CA GLY A 393 1.62 -9.91 31.12
C GLY A 393 0.72 -9.16 32.10
N ASN A 394 1.18 -9.01 33.32
CA ASN A 394 0.51 -8.22 34.34
C ASN A 394 1.27 -6.93 34.61
N GLY A 395 0.65 -5.77 34.41
CA GLY A 395 1.23 -4.43 34.59
C GLY A 395 1.42 -3.94 36.04
N GLY A 396 1.04 -4.73 37.05
CA GLY A 396 1.17 -4.35 38.45
C GLY A 396 2.59 -4.46 39.02
N THR A 397 2.83 -3.90 40.19
CA THR A 397 4.15 -3.89 40.84
C THR A 397 4.61 -5.30 41.34
N THR A 398 3.74 -6.30 41.29
CA THR A 398 4.00 -7.71 41.64
C THR A 398 3.64 -8.61 40.47
N GLY A 399 3.95 -8.21 39.26
CA GLY A 399 3.45 -8.84 38.06
C GLY A 399 4.10 -10.15 37.72
N THR A 400 3.25 -11.08 37.31
CA THR A 400 3.62 -12.33 36.61
C THR A 400 2.97 -12.31 35.23
N ALA A 401 3.44 -13.14 34.32
CA ALA A 401 2.68 -13.49 33.14
C ALA A 401 1.73 -14.66 33.50
N VAL A 402 0.56 -14.65 32.87
CA VAL A 402 -0.47 -15.67 32.99
C VAL A 402 -0.72 -16.30 31.63
N VAL A 403 -0.93 -17.61 31.63
CA VAL A 403 -1.28 -18.37 30.42
C VAL A 403 -2.72 -18.83 30.54
N ILE A 404 -3.53 -18.53 29.55
CA ILE A 404 -4.96 -18.83 29.48
C ILE A 404 -5.20 -19.84 28.37
N ASP A 405 -6.00 -20.89 28.65
CA ASP A 405 -6.48 -21.78 27.59
C ASP A 405 -7.53 -21.08 26.74
N LYS A 406 -7.30 -21.02 25.44
CA LYS A 406 -8.17 -20.29 24.49
C LYS A 406 -9.59 -20.86 24.39
N ALA A 407 -9.73 -22.18 24.61
CA ALA A 407 -11.01 -22.83 24.47
C ALA A 407 -11.94 -22.57 25.66
N THR A 408 -11.37 -22.52 26.88
CA THR A 408 -12.16 -22.43 28.12
C THR A 408 -12.13 -21.04 28.76
N GLY A 409 -11.09 -20.25 28.52
CA GLY A 409 -10.84 -19.01 29.25
C GLY A 409 -10.25 -19.25 30.64
N GLU A 410 -9.95 -20.49 31.01
CA GLU A 410 -9.36 -20.84 32.29
C GLU A 410 -7.84 -20.66 32.30
N ARG A 411 -7.28 -20.42 33.48
CA ARG A 411 -5.84 -20.38 33.67
C ARG A 411 -5.21 -21.74 33.38
N ALA A 412 -4.34 -21.80 32.40
CA ALA A 412 -3.54 -23.00 32.12
C ALA A 412 -2.25 -23.03 32.95
N ALA A 413 -1.63 -21.86 33.16
CA ALA A 413 -0.44 -21.74 34.02
C ALA A 413 -0.21 -20.28 34.44
N TYR A 414 0.65 -20.06 35.42
CA TYR A 414 1.26 -18.77 35.73
C TYR A 414 2.78 -18.87 35.75
N VAL A 415 3.46 -17.75 35.57
CA VAL A 415 4.94 -17.73 35.62
C VAL A 415 5.41 -17.45 37.02
N SER A 416 6.27 -18.30 37.57
CA SER A 416 6.84 -18.17 38.90
C SER A 416 8.36 -17.96 38.85
N SER A 417 8.86 -17.05 39.66
CA SER A 417 10.31 -16.83 39.85
C SER A 417 10.97 -17.90 40.74
N LYS A 418 10.17 -18.80 41.34
CA LYS A 418 10.68 -19.91 42.16
C LYS A 418 10.26 -21.24 41.60
N ALA A 419 11.16 -22.21 41.67
CA ALA A 419 10.92 -23.55 41.19
C ALA A 419 9.81 -24.32 41.93
N ASP A 420 9.45 -23.85 43.11
CA ASP A 420 8.35 -24.41 43.94
C ASP A 420 6.99 -23.72 43.69
N GLY A 421 6.93 -22.78 42.71
CA GLY A 421 5.71 -22.04 42.40
C GLY A 421 5.33 -20.93 43.39
N THR A 422 6.14 -20.68 44.44
CA THR A 422 5.77 -19.71 45.50
C THR A 422 6.21 -18.27 45.24
N GLY A 423 6.88 -17.99 44.13
CA GLY A 423 7.39 -16.67 43.79
C GLY A 423 6.76 -16.07 42.56
N GLY A 424 6.53 -14.77 42.56
CA GLY A 424 6.25 -13.96 41.34
C GLY A 424 7.48 -13.22 40.86
N PRO A 425 7.57 -12.83 39.59
CA PRO A 425 8.70 -12.03 39.09
C PRO A 425 8.75 -10.69 39.81
N ALA A 426 9.96 -10.16 39.98
CA ALA A 426 10.16 -8.86 40.59
C ALA A 426 9.82 -7.76 39.61
N GLY A 427 8.62 -7.18 39.73
CA GLY A 427 8.17 -6.02 38.95
C GLY A 427 7.08 -6.33 37.94
N GLY A 428 6.37 -5.28 37.48
CA GLY A 428 5.26 -5.40 36.55
C GLY A 428 5.70 -5.65 35.11
N CYS A 429 4.95 -6.46 34.38
CA CYS A 429 5.09 -6.65 32.93
C CYS A 429 4.24 -5.62 32.20
N ASN A 430 4.82 -4.47 31.88
CA ASN A 430 4.11 -3.36 31.21
C ASN A 430 4.17 -3.44 29.68
N VAL A 431 4.77 -4.48 29.14
CA VAL A 431 4.91 -4.74 27.70
C VAL A 431 4.45 -6.14 27.44
N GLY A 432 3.66 -6.40 26.48
CA GLY A 432 3.14 -7.73 26.21
C GLY A 432 4.15 -8.88 26.21
N VAL A 433 3.65 -10.05 26.03
CA VAL A 433 4.45 -11.27 25.82
C VAL A 433 4.75 -11.40 24.34
N SER A 434 5.93 -11.87 24.00
CA SER A 434 6.36 -12.18 22.64
C SER A 434 6.76 -13.64 22.56
N ILE A 435 6.34 -14.33 21.50
CA ILE A 435 6.70 -15.75 21.28
C ILE A 435 7.68 -15.83 20.12
N SER A 436 8.82 -16.48 20.37
CA SER A 436 9.80 -16.79 19.35
C SER A 436 9.35 -17.96 18.46
N LYS A 437 9.90 -18.05 17.26
CA LYS A 437 9.69 -19.17 16.35
C LYS A 437 10.02 -20.53 16.99
N SER A 438 10.99 -20.55 17.86
CA SER A 438 11.39 -21.75 18.59
C SER A 438 10.48 -22.11 19.77
N GLY A 439 9.40 -21.30 20.03
CA GLY A 439 8.43 -21.57 21.11
C GLY A 439 8.93 -21.15 22.48
N LEU A 440 9.70 -20.07 22.58
CA LEU A 440 10.04 -19.42 23.84
C LEU A 440 9.15 -18.18 24.00
N ALA A 441 8.37 -18.16 25.08
CA ALA A 441 7.63 -16.97 25.48
C ALA A 441 8.56 -16.03 26.26
N LEU A 442 8.61 -14.79 25.83
CA LEU A 442 9.47 -13.74 26.36
C LEU A 442 8.61 -12.58 26.87
N PHE A 443 8.93 -12.07 28.03
CA PHE A 443 8.26 -10.91 28.58
C PHE A 443 9.23 -10.04 29.38
N ARG A 444 8.89 -8.78 29.49
CA ARG A 444 9.67 -7.80 30.24
C ARG A 444 8.95 -7.47 31.53
N ALA A 445 9.59 -7.68 32.66
CA ALA A 445 9.08 -7.31 33.95
C ALA A 445 10.08 -6.41 34.67
N GLY A 446 9.59 -5.27 35.16
CA GLY A 446 10.39 -4.33 35.94
C GLY A 446 11.75 -4.00 35.31
N TYR A 447 12.78 -4.65 35.80
CA TYR A 447 14.17 -4.37 35.42
C TYR A 447 14.81 -5.45 34.55
N GLY A 448 14.04 -6.41 34.02
CA GLY A 448 14.62 -7.52 33.26
C GLY A 448 13.72 -8.11 32.19
N ALA A 449 14.30 -8.95 31.36
CA ALA A 449 13.58 -9.83 30.46
C ALA A 449 13.53 -11.23 31.06
N PHE A 450 12.40 -11.90 30.92
CA PHE A 450 12.13 -13.23 31.42
C PHE A 450 11.62 -14.09 30.29
N SER A 451 11.81 -15.42 30.44
CA SER A 451 11.29 -16.36 29.45
C SER A 451 10.87 -17.68 30.07
N PHE A 452 10.09 -18.41 29.30
CA PHE A 452 9.79 -19.83 29.56
C PHE A 452 9.47 -20.53 28.23
N GLU A 453 9.66 -21.85 28.22
CA GLU A 453 9.26 -22.66 27.07
C GLU A 453 7.74 -22.87 27.04
N THR A 454 7.09 -22.57 25.93
CA THR A 454 5.64 -22.73 25.75
C THR A 454 5.22 -24.22 25.90
N SER A 455 6.10 -25.14 25.55
CA SER A 455 5.90 -26.58 25.69
C SER A 455 5.74 -27.09 27.15
N LEU A 456 6.15 -26.28 28.14
CA LEU A 456 6.00 -26.62 29.55
C LEU A 456 4.61 -26.27 30.09
N VAL A 457 3.81 -25.53 29.36
CA VAL A 457 2.44 -25.17 29.77
C VAL A 457 1.54 -26.41 29.74
N GLY A 458 0.77 -26.61 30.80
CA GLY A 458 -0.17 -27.73 30.95
C GLY A 458 0.41 -28.95 31.70
N GLY A 459 1.67 -28.89 32.08
CA GLY A 459 2.29 -29.92 32.94
C GLY A 459 2.10 -29.67 34.44
N THR A 460 1.98 -28.38 34.83
CA THR A 460 1.77 -27.95 36.24
C THR A 460 0.97 -26.62 36.21
N ASP A 461 0.49 -26.19 37.38
CA ASP A 461 -0.19 -24.90 37.55
C ASP A 461 0.72 -23.71 37.31
N TYR A 462 2.02 -23.91 37.25
CA TYR A 462 2.99 -22.84 37.04
C TYR A 462 4.12 -23.28 36.10
N VAL A 463 4.78 -22.32 35.50
CA VAL A 463 6.03 -22.45 34.75
C VAL A 463 7.10 -21.66 35.47
N HIS A 464 8.24 -22.27 35.71
CA HIS A 464 9.37 -21.55 36.27
C HIS A 464 10.00 -20.63 35.21
N GLU A 465 10.20 -19.37 35.59
CA GLU A 465 10.96 -18.45 34.73
C GLU A 465 12.44 -18.88 34.72
N THR A 466 13.04 -18.85 33.55
CA THR A 466 14.41 -19.28 33.34
C THR A 466 15.41 -18.14 33.30
N PHE A 467 14.94 -16.93 33.13
CA PHE A 467 15.76 -15.73 33.19
C PHE A 467 15.64 -15.08 34.58
N GLY A 468 16.52 -15.39 35.47
CA GLY A 468 16.56 -14.74 36.77
C GLY A 468 17.15 -13.34 36.72
N GLY A 469 16.32 -12.32 36.78
CA GLY A 469 16.75 -10.96 37.14
C GLY A 469 17.79 -10.33 36.23
N PHE A 470 17.76 -10.62 34.93
CA PHE A 470 18.69 -10.02 34.01
C PHE A 470 18.42 -8.52 33.85
N VAL A 471 19.43 -7.76 34.13
CA VAL A 471 19.43 -6.31 33.91
C VAL A 471 20.65 -5.97 33.09
N PRO A 472 20.52 -5.84 31.76
CA PRO A 472 21.52 -5.07 31.01
C PRO A 472 21.49 -3.62 31.45
N PHE A 473 20.45 -3.22 32.13
CA PHE A 473 20.26 -1.99 32.84
C PHE A 473 20.77 -2.20 34.26
N SER A 474 22.03 -2.01 34.51
CA SER A 474 22.73 -2.24 35.78
C SER A 474 21.96 -1.71 37.02
N ALA A 475 22.36 -2.10 38.19
CA ALA A 475 21.87 -1.55 39.47
C ALA A 475 21.84 -0.02 39.55
N GLN A 476 22.55 0.66 38.66
CA GLN A 476 22.55 2.10 38.47
C GLN A 476 21.21 2.68 38.01
N TYR A 477 20.32 1.88 37.42
CA TYR A 477 18.98 2.32 37.00
C TYR A 477 17.89 2.13 38.05
N ARG A 478 18.24 1.65 39.22
CA ARG A 478 17.32 1.51 40.36
C ARG A 478 17.08 2.81 41.15
N ASP A 479 17.65 3.92 40.73
CA ASP A 479 17.57 5.18 41.43
C ASP A 479 16.21 5.91 41.32
N GLY A 480 15.22 5.30 40.66
CA GLY A 480 13.88 5.87 40.47
C GLY A 480 13.79 6.96 39.43
N THR A 481 14.91 7.36 38.80
CA THR A 481 14.93 8.42 37.77
C THR A 481 14.88 7.87 36.36
N HIS A 482 14.98 6.54 36.19
CA HIS A 482 15.09 5.89 34.91
C HIS A 482 13.93 4.94 34.71
N THR A 483 12.94 5.37 33.97
CA THR A 483 11.86 4.50 33.51
C THR A 483 12.41 3.54 32.47
N THR A 484 12.19 2.25 32.70
CA THR A 484 12.43 1.24 31.67
C THR A 484 11.50 1.53 30.51
N ASN A 485 12.04 1.53 29.29
CA ASN A 485 11.23 1.67 28.09
C ASN A 485 10.16 0.55 28.06
N ASN A 486 8.90 0.92 27.89
CA ASN A 486 7.76 0.03 27.71
C ASN A 486 7.64 -0.48 26.25
N GLY A 487 8.75 -0.55 25.52
CA GLY A 487 8.83 -1.13 24.18
C GLY A 487 8.65 -2.64 24.18
N ASN A 488 8.17 -3.17 23.08
CA ASN A 488 8.03 -4.62 22.87
C ASN A 488 9.39 -5.33 22.86
N ILE A 489 9.35 -6.64 23.11
CA ILE A 489 10.42 -7.56 22.72
C ILE A 489 10.09 -8.04 21.32
N ALA A 490 11.07 -8.08 20.41
CA ALA A 490 10.91 -8.72 19.11
C ALA A 490 11.87 -9.90 18.99
N CYS A 491 11.49 -10.87 18.18
CA CYS A 491 12.29 -12.05 17.90
C CYS A 491 12.69 -12.08 16.42
N PHE A 492 13.89 -12.59 16.14
CA PHE A 492 14.38 -12.76 14.77
C PHE A 492 15.37 -13.92 14.69
N THR A 493 15.63 -14.41 13.48
CA THR A 493 16.59 -15.49 13.24
C THR A 493 17.77 -14.96 12.44
N LEU A 494 18.99 -15.19 12.92
CA LEU A 494 20.22 -14.79 12.25
C LEU A 494 21.15 -16.01 12.14
N ASN A 495 21.56 -16.37 10.94
CA ASN A 495 22.43 -17.52 10.66
C ASN A 495 21.93 -18.85 11.29
N GLY A 496 20.62 -19.05 11.32
CA GLY A 496 19.98 -20.26 11.88
C GLY A 496 19.86 -20.26 13.40
N GLN A 497 20.31 -19.23 14.09
CA GLN A 497 20.13 -19.02 15.52
C GLN A 497 19.02 -17.99 15.75
N ASP A 498 18.09 -18.32 16.65
CA ASP A 498 17.07 -17.37 17.08
C ASP A 498 17.63 -16.41 18.14
N TYR A 499 17.20 -15.16 18.00
CA TYR A 499 17.54 -14.06 18.91
C TYR A 499 16.26 -13.35 19.35
N PHE A 500 16.35 -12.76 20.53
CA PHE A 500 15.42 -11.71 20.92
C PHE A 500 16.15 -10.37 21.04
N THR A 501 15.39 -9.30 20.91
CA THR A 501 15.90 -7.95 21.03
C THR A 501 14.95 -7.07 21.83
N LEU A 502 15.52 -6.12 22.52
CA LEU A 502 14.80 -5.09 23.25
C LEU A 502 15.50 -3.74 23.13
N PHE A 503 14.75 -2.67 23.34
CA PHE A 503 15.24 -1.33 23.32
C PHE A 503 15.11 -0.69 24.71
N GLY A 504 16.14 -0.08 25.21
CA GLY A 504 16.16 0.42 26.57
C GLY A 504 17.03 1.62 26.83
N ALA A 505 16.72 2.37 27.90
CA ALA A 505 17.50 3.51 28.31
C ALA A 505 18.81 3.12 28.99
N THR A 506 19.86 3.88 28.75
CA THR A 506 21.17 3.81 29.42
C THR A 506 21.42 5.09 30.21
N ASN A 507 22.53 5.19 30.95
CA ASN A 507 22.90 6.44 31.62
C ASN A 507 23.21 7.57 30.63
N THR A 508 23.68 7.21 29.45
CA THR A 508 24.22 8.13 28.44
C THR A 508 23.31 8.26 27.21
N GLY A 509 22.25 7.44 27.10
CA GLY A 509 21.36 7.45 25.94
C GLY A 509 20.36 6.32 25.92
N MET A 510 20.17 5.72 24.76
CA MET A 510 19.33 4.55 24.51
C MET A 510 20.18 3.46 23.90
N SER A 511 19.83 2.20 24.17
CA SER A 511 20.53 1.04 23.60
C SER A 511 19.58 0.05 22.96
N VAL A 512 19.98 -0.45 21.82
CA VAL A 512 19.44 -1.69 21.22
C VAL A 512 20.24 -2.86 21.76
N ILE A 513 19.56 -3.86 22.27
CA ILE A 513 20.17 -5.01 22.96
C ILE A 513 19.58 -6.27 22.35
N TRP A 514 20.43 -7.26 22.05
CA TRP A 514 19.98 -8.56 21.56
C TRP A 514 20.84 -9.70 22.13
N ALA A 515 20.22 -10.87 22.24
CA ALA A 515 20.89 -12.08 22.70
C ALA A 515 20.30 -13.32 21.99
N PRO A 516 21.11 -14.39 21.85
CA PRO A 516 20.61 -15.64 21.31
C PRO A 516 19.57 -16.26 22.24
N ILE A 517 18.58 -16.89 21.65
CA ILE A 517 17.59 -17.72 22.38
C ILE A 517 18.14 -19.14 22.48
N THR A 518 18.27 -19.63 23.70
CA THR A 518 18.65 -21.01 23.98
C THR A 518 17.51 -21.72 24.72
N LYS A 519 17.39 -23.04 24.57
CA LYS A 519 16.39 -23.89 25.22
C LYS A 519 17.04 -25.05 25.96
N GLY A 520 16.28 -25.68 26.87
CA GLY A 520 16.67 -26.90 27.55
C GLY A 520 17.63 -26.66 28.71
N ASP A 521 18.44 -27.68 29.04
CA ASP A 521 19.34 -27.69 30.19
C ASP A 521 20.39 -26.57 30.14
N ASP A 522 20.69 -26.05 28.98
CA ASP A 522 21.59 -24.91 28.78
C ASP A 522 21.01 -23.61 29.31
N LEU A 523 19.68 -23.48 29.44
CA LEU A 523 19.02 -22.30 30.01
C LEU A 523 19.47 -22.06 31.46
N ALA A 524 19.55 -23.10 32.26
CA ALA A 524 19.96 -22.98 33.65
C ALA A 524 21.41 -22.51 33.80
N SER A 525 22.31 -22.90 32.90
CA SER A 525 23.71 -22.47 32.91
C SER A 525 23.89 -21.08 32.31
N TYR A 526 23.01 -20.68 31.37
CA TYR A 526 23.08 -19.41 30.66
C TYR A 526 22.56 -18.24 31.52
N TYR A 527 21.62 -18.53 32.43
CA TYR A 527 20.87 -17.51 33.17
C TYR A 527 21.03 -17.56 34.68
N THR A 528 21.94 -18.38 35.21
CA THR A 528 22.22 -18.39 36.63
C THR A 528 22.88 -17.08 37.09
N GLY A 529 22.09 -16.13 37.44
CA GLY A 529 22.25 -15.09 38.46
C GLY A 529 23.44 -14.15 38.46
N ASN A 530 24.48 -14.38 37.71
CA ASN A 530 25.71 -13.60 37.75
C ASN A 530 26.26 -13.29 36.36
N ASN A 531 25.77 -12.23 35.74
CA ASN A 531 26.48 -11.40 34.76
C ASN A 531 27.28 -12.07 33.61
N ASN A 532 27.17 -13.36 33.36
CA ASN A 532 27.95 -14.08 32.33
C ASN A 532 27.25 -14.21 30.98
N GLN A 533 26.25 -13.38 30.73
CA GLN A 533 25.50 -13.46 29.48
C GLN A 533 26.18 -12.68 28.38
N THR A 534 26.32 -13.30 27.21
CA THR A 534 26.79 -12.66 25.98
C THR A 534 25.68 -11.86 25.32
N TRP A 535 25.33 -10.73 25.92
CA TRP A 535 24.49 -9.75 25.30
C TRP A 535 25.32 -8.89 24.35
N THR A 536 24.74 -8.60 23.22
CA THR A 536 25.29 -7.57 22.35
C THR A 536 24.47 -6.30 22.54
N THR A 537 25.17 -5.18 22.62
CA THR A 537 24.57 -3.87 22.85
C THR A 537 25.08 -2.89 21.83
N HIS A 538 24.17 -2.12 21.22
CA HIS A 538 24.49 -0.96 20.40
C HIS A 538 23.93 0.29 21.07
N GLU A 539 24.79 1.17 21.55
CA GLU A 539 24.38 2.38 22.23
C GLU A 539 24.20 3.54 21.22
N ILE A 540 23.08 4.24 21.32
CA ILE A 540 22.81 5.49 20.64
C ILE A 540 23.03 6.60 21.67
N ALA A 541 24.27 6.99 21.82
CA ALA A 541 24.70 7.96 22.84
C ALA A 541 23.99 9.31 22.68
N GLY A 542 23.58 9.89 23.80
CA GLY A 542 22.87 11.18 23.83
C GLY A 542 21.41 11.12 23.39
N ALA A 543 20.87 9.97 23.03
CA ALA A 543 19.46 9.84 22.71
C ALA A 543 18.59 10.10 23.94
N GLN A 544 17.47 10.82 23.74
CA GLN A 544 16.54 11.09 24.83
C GLN A 544 15.87 9.82 25.30
N LYS A 545 15.86 9.59 26.60
CA LYS A 545 15.11 8.49 27.20
C LYS A 545 13.63 8.59 26.85
N GLN A 546 13.03 7.48 26.50
CA GLN A 546 11.61 7.41 26.15
C GLN A 546 10.96 6.16 26.72
N ASP A 547 9.70 6.30 27.13
CA ASP A 547 8.99 5.27 27.88
C ASP A 547 8.22 4.29 26.98
N GLN A 548 7.99 4.62 25.70
CA GLN A 548 7.04 3.88 24.85
C GLN A 548 7.54 3.55 23.44
N GLY A 549 8.79 3.79 23.12
CA GLY A 549 9.35 3.40 21.82
C GLY A 549 9.46 1.89 21.71
N GLY A 550 8.93 1.32 20.63
CA GLY A 550 9.10 -0.08 20.29
C GLY A 550 10.14 -0.26 19.18
N LEU A 551 10.33 -1.50 18.80
CA LEU A 551 11.21 -1.88 17.71
C LEU A 551 10.52 -2.87 16.76
N VAL A 552 11.02 -2.91 15.53
CA VAL A 552 10.64 -3.88 14.50
C VAL A 552 11.89 -4.43 13.85
N ILE A 553 11.74 -5.51 13.09
CA ILE A 553 12.81 -6.15 12.35
C ILE A 553 12.62 -5.87 10.86
N GLY A 554 13.65 -5.33 10.25
CA GLY A 554 13.67 -4.99 8.82
C GLY A 554 13.99 -6.18 7.91
N PRO A 555 14.01 -5.96 6.57
CA PRO A 555 14.20 -7.01 5.58
C PRO A 555 15.55 -7.74 5.62
N ARG A 556 16.57 -7.11 6.17
CA ARG A 556 17.91 -7.69 6.33
C ARG A 556 18.21 -8.13 7.77
N ASN A 557 17.15 -8.32 8.57
CA ASN A 557 17.23 -8.57 10.00
C ASN A 557 17.80 -7.40 10.83
N GLU A 558 17.90 -6.19 10.26
CA GLU A 558 18.26 -5.03 11.04
C GLU A 558 17.17 -4.70 12.07
N ILE A 559 17.63 -4.28 13.24
CA ILE A 559 16.75 -3.89 14.36
C ILE A 559 16.46 -2.40 14.21
N ILE A 560 15.20 -2.06 13.97
CA ILE A 560 14.76 -0.69 13.67
C ILE A 560 14.06 -0.12 14.89
N VAL A 561 14.54 1.03 15.38
CA VAL A 561 14.01 1.74 16.56
C VAL A 561 13.68 3.18 16.21
N ALA A 562 12.69 3.74 16.91
CA ALA A 562 12.34 5.16 16.81
C ALA A 562 12.92 5.94 17.99
N LEU A 563 13.35 7.18 17.75
CA LEU A 563 13.92 8.06 18.75
C LEU A 563 13.22 9.41 18.78
N LYS A 564 13.05 9.94 20.00
CA LYS A 564 12.62 11.33 20.21
C LYS A 564 13.74 12.30 19.91
N HIS A 565 13.34 13.48 19.41
CA HIS A 565 14.25 14.58 19.15
C HIS A 565 14.74 15.23 20.43
N ASN A 566 16.04 15.54 20.49
CA ASN A 566 16.64 16.41 21.51
C ASN A 566 17.79 17.23 20.89
N THR A 567 18.53 17.96 21.69
CA THR A 567 19.63 18.82 21.23
C THR A 567 20.86 18.04 20.74
N THR A 568 20.95 16.74 21.05
CA THR A 568 22.12 15.89 20.73
C THR A 568 21.81 14.94 19.61
N VAL A 569 20.63 14.35 19.59
CA VAL A 569 20.20 13.34 18.62
C VAL A 569 18.90 13.81 17.96
N ALA A 570 18.90 13.86 16.64
CA ALA A 570 17.70 14.15 15.88
C ALA A 570 16.65 13.05 16.05
N GLY A 571 15.39 13.43 16.22
CA GLY A 571 14.29 12.47 16.24
C GLY A 571 14.12 11.81 14.88
N GLY A 572 13.79 10.52 14.88
CA GLY A 572 13.65 9.74 13.66
C GLY A 572 13.74 8.25 13.89
N VAL A 573 14.16 7.52 12.88
CA VAL A 573 14.29 6.07 12.90
C VAL A 573 15.74 5.67 12.64
N TYR A 574 16.23 4.73 13.44
CA TYR A 574 17.60 4.25 13.44
C TYR A 574 17.60 2.72 13.34
N ALA A 575 18.37 2.18 12.42
CA ALA A 575 18.47 0.74 12.18
C ALA A 575 19.88 0.24 12.51
N VAL A 576 19.96 -0.82 13.31
CA VAL A 576 21.20 -1.46 13.73
C VAL A 576 21.28 -2.84 13.08
N ASP A 577 22.41 -3.12 12.45
CA ASP A 577 22.71 -4.46 11.94
C ASP A 577 23.24 -5.35 13.06
N PRO A 578 22.49 -6.38 13.49
CA PRO A 578 22.91 -7.26 14.57
C PRO A 578 24.11 -8.15 14.23
N ALA A 579 24.38 -8.38 12.93
CA ALA A 579 25.51 -9.21 12.51
C ALA A 579 26.85 -8.49 12.67
N THR A 580 26.86 -7.18 12.50
CA THR A 580 28.09 -6.36 12.54
C THR A 580 28.15 -5.42 13.74
N ASN A 581 27.10 -5.31 14.51
CA ASN A 581 26.92 -4.34 15.59
C ASN A 581 27.17 -2.90 15.14
N ALA A 582 26.69 -2.54 13.96
CA ALA A 582 26.89 -1.22 13.37
C ALA A 582 25.56 -0.59 12.96
N MET A 583 25.54 0.73 12.83
CA MET A 583 24.42 1.44 12.20
C MET A 583 24.26 0.97 10.76
N ALA A 584 23.12 0.37 10.43
CA ALA A 584 22.77 -0.05 9.08
C ALA A 584 22.31 1.14 8.24
N TRP A 585 21.40 1.95 8.78
CA TRP A 585 20.91 3.18 8.19
C TRP A 585 20.15 4.02 9.22
N LYS A 586 19.87 5.29 8.90
CA LYS A 586 19.01 6.16 9.70
C LYS A 586 18.22 7.11 8.81
N TYR A 587 17.08 7.58 9.32
CA TYR A 587 16.30 8.66 8.74
C TYR A 587 15.85 9.62 9.83
N GLU A 588 16.28 10.86 9.76
CA GLU A 588 16.00 11.90 10.74
C GLU A 588 14.83 12.77 10.27
N VAL A 589 13.77 12.82 11.05
CA VAL A 589 12.59 13.66 10.77
C VAL A 589 12.66 15.02 11.47
N GLY A 590 13.59 15.18 12.42
CA GLY A 590 13.74 16.42 13.19
C GLY A 590 12.63 16.70 14.21
N ALA A 591 11.75 15.71 14.44
CA ALA A 591 10.63 15.78 15.37
C ALA A 591 10.66 14.58 16.34
N GLU A 592 9.86 14.64 17.40
CA GLU A 592 9.70 13.49 18.32
C GLU A 592 9.02 12.33 17.61
N VAL A 593 9.62 11.14 17.67
CA VAL A 593 9.00 9.87 17.22
C VAL A 593 8.87 8.95 18.41
N GLY A 594 7.71 9.00 19.06
CA GLY A 594 7.44 8.23 20.28
C GLY A 594 6.82 6.85 20.01
N GLY A 595 6.27 6.63 18.83
CA GLY A 595 5.67 5.37 18.40
C GLY A 595 6.68 4.36 17.89
N THR A 596 6.23 3.12 17.64
CA THR A 596 7.02 2.09 16.96
C THR A 596 6.87 2.26 15.44
N PRO A 597 7.94 2.18 14.64
CA PRO A 597 7.81 2.18 13.19
C PRO A 597 7.12 0.89 12.69
N ALA A 598 6.73 0.86 11.42
CA ALA A 598 6.21 -0.33 10.77
C ALA A 598 6.99 -0.59 9.48
N VAL A 599 7.08 -1.86 9.05
CA VAL A 599 7.74 -2.26 7.81
C VAL A 599 6.68 -2.79 6.85
N ASP A 600 6.66 -2.31 5.62
CA ASP A 600 5.77 -2.80 4.57
C ASP A 600 6.39 -3.96 3.77
N LYS A 601 5.59 -4.56 2.91
CA LYS A 601 5.99 -5.71 2.08
C LYS A 601 7.10 -5.38 1.08
N ALA A 602 7.25 -4.12 0.68
CA ALA A 602 8.34 -3.65 -0.19
C ALA A 602 9.62 -3.37 0.61
N GLY A 603 9.58 -3.47 1.95
CA GLY A 603 10.69 -3.15 2.85
C GLY A 603 10.83 -1.66 3.15
N ASN A 604 9.84 -0.85 2.80
CA ASN A 604 9.82 0.54 3.23
C ASN A 604 9.44 0.64 4.71
N VAL A 605 9.88 1.69 5.35
CA VAL A 605 9.63 1.94 6.77
C VAL A 605 8.65 3.11 6.92
N HIS A 606 7.57 2.85 7.62
CA HIS A 606 6.52 3.80 7.92
C HIS A 606 6.75 4.40 9.29
N ILE A 607 6.74 5.73 9.36
CA ILE A 607 7.06 6.50 10.56
C ILE A 607 5.91 7.46 10.82
N LEU A 608 5.41 7.48 12.04
CA LEU A 608 4.45 8.48 12.51
C LEU A 608 5.10 9.27 13.64
N ASP A 609 5.31 10.58 13.43
CA ASP A 609 5.84 11.42 14.48
C ASP A 609 4.74 11.84 15.50
N ASP A 610 5.17 12.35 16.63
CA ASP A 610 4.28 12.73 17.72
C ASP A 610 3.33 13.90 17.37
N PHE A 611 3.56 14.56 16.23
CA PHE A 611 2.75 15.69 15.75
C PHE A 611 1.82 15.31 14.58
N GLY A 612 1.77 14.02 14.23
CA GLY A 612 0.89 13.50 13.19
C GLY A 612 1.41 13.68 11.76
N MET A 613 2.70 13.90 11.58
CA MET A 613 3.32 13.75 10.27
C MET A 613 3.64 12.27 10.02
N TYR A 614 3.15 11.76 8.92
CA TYR A 614 3.35 10.40 8.46
C TYR A 614 4.37 10.38 7.33
N TYR A 615 5.38 9.51 7.45
CA TYR A 615 6.46 9.38 6.47
C TYR A 615 6.56 7.93 6.00
N ILE A 616 6.85 7.72 4.74
CA ILE A 616 7.27 6.44 4.17
C ILE A 616 8.67 6.63 3.61
N VAL A 617 9.62 5.82 4.07
CA VAL A 617 11.03 5.93 3.67
C VAL A 617 11.55 4.58 3.18
N LYS A 618 12.42 4.62 2.17
CA LYS A 618 13.12 3.46 1.61
C LYS A 618 14.55 3.42 2.15
N PRO A 619 14.97 2.36 2.85
CA PRO A 619 16.33 2.21 3.34
C PRO A 619 17.36 2.20 2.21
N ASP A 620 18.46 2.95 2.37
CA ASP A 620 19.65 2.94 1.53
C ASP A 620 20.83 2.43 2.35
N TYR A 621 21.05 1.13 2.27
CA TYR A 621 22.10 0.46 3.04
C TYR A 621 23.51 0.83 2.57
N ALA A 622 23.69 1.24 1.32
CA ALA A 622 25.01 1.62 0.78
C ALA A 622 25.48 2.94 1.38
N ASN A 623 24.56 3.91 1.50
CA ASN A 623 24.83 5.23 2.05
C ASN A 623 24.49 5.35 3.54
N LYS A 624 23.99 4.29 4.18
CA LYS A 624 23.57 4.24 5.59
C LYS A 624 22.51 5.31 5.93
N THR A 625 21.61 5.57 5.01
CA THR A 625 20.52 6.54 5.13
C THR A 625 19.21 5.94 4.63
N ALA A 626 18.16 6.73 4.51
CA ALA A 626 16.94 6.33 3.81
C ALA A 626 16.42 7.50 2.97
N THR A 627 15.75 7.18 1.88
CA THR A 627 15.13 8.15 0.98
C THR A 627 13.66 8.32 1.34
N LEU A 628 13.18 9.56 1.43
CA LEU A 628 11.77 9.85 1.60
C LEU A 628 11.02 9.48 0.32
N ILE A 629 10.01 8.61 0.46
CA ILE A 629 9.13 8.20 -0.64
C ILE A 629 7.87 9.07 -0.66
N ALA A 630 7.20 9.18 0.50
CA ALA A 630 5.99 9.94 0.65
C ALA A 630 5.85 10.48 2.07
N LYS A 631 5.17 11.61 2.22
CA LYS A 631 4.79 12.15 3.53
C LYS A 631 3.44 12.86 3.45
N THR A 632 2.73 12.88 4.57
CA THR A 632 1.48 13.63 4.72
C THR A 632 1.24 14.05 6.15
N SER A 633 0.39 15.04 6.36
CA SER A 633 -0.07 15.45 7.67
C SER A 633 -1.44 14.84 7.97
N LEU A 634 -1.54 14.03 9.01
CA LEU A 634 -2.83 13.48 9.47
C LEU A 634 -3.79 14.59 9.91
N PHE A 635 -3.26 15.70 10.38
CA PHE A 635 -4.05 16.87 10.74
C PHE A 635 -4.72 17.48 9.50
N GLU A 636 -3.98 17.68 8.43
CA GLU A 636 -4.52 18.22 7.18
C GLU A 636 -5.51 17.24 6.53
N LEU A 637 -5.17 15.95 6.47
CA LEU A 637 -6.08 14.93 5.95
C LEU A 637 -7.38 14.85 6.73
N TYR A 638 -7.35 15.03 8.07
CA TYR A 638 -8.59 15.02 8.85
C TYR A 638 -9.48 16.24 8.57
N LYS A 639 -8.92 17.40 8.22
CA LYS A 639 -9.69 18.57 7.77
C LYS A 639 -10.52 18.28 6.52
N GLU A 640 -10.05 17.39 5.65
CA GLU A 640 -10.78 17.00 4.44
C GLU A 640 -12.13 16.34 4.76
N THR A 641 -12.32 15.84 5.99
CA THR A 641 -13.61 15.33 6.48
C THR A 641 -14.65 16.42 6.77
N GLY A 642 -14.28 17.68 6.64
CA GLY A 642 -15.13 18.84 6.95
C GLY A 642 -15.02 19.33 8.40
N HIS A 643 -14.15 18.74 9.22
CA HIS A 643 -13.93 19.22 10.60
C HIS A 643 -13.11 20.51 10.60
N THR A 644 -13.57 21.50 11.36
CA THR A 644 -12.89 22.79 11.52
C THR A 644 -12.09 22.81 12.81
N PHE A 645 -10.81 23.15 12.71
CA PHE A 645 -9.91 23.36 13.85
C PHE A 645 -9.62 24.84 14.04
N ASN A 646 -9.32 25.22 15.28
CA ASN A 646 -8.87 26.56 15.59
C ASN A 646 -7.37 26.73 15.33
N GLU A 647 -6.92 27.97 15.27
CA GLU A 647 -5.49 28.27 15.22
C GLU A 647 -4.79 27.75 16.48
N GLY A 648 -3.71 26.99 16.29
CA GLY A 648 -2.95 26.38 17.38
C GLY A 648 -3.39 24.96 17.76
N ASP A 649 -4.51 24.45 17.22
CA ASP A 649 -4.90 23.06 17.38
C ASP A 649 -3.90 22.14 16.66
N ARG A 650 -3.70 20.93 17.17
CA ARG A 650 -2.66 20.01 16.69
C ARG A 650 -3.11 18.57 16.75
N CYS A 651 -2.59 17.76 15.84
CA CYS A 651 -2.62 16.31 15.98
C CYS A 651 -1.60 15.85 17.05
N LYS A 652 -1.93 14.79 17.77
CA LYS A 652 -1.02 14.05 18.62
C LYS A 652 -1.15 12.56 18.33
N ALA A 653 -0.02 11.95 18.03
CA ALA A 653 0.04 10.56 17.64
C ALA A 653 1.08 9.83 18.50
N PHE A 654 0.64 9.24 19.62
CA PHE A 654 1.47 8.35 20.44
C PHE A 654 1.22 6.88 20.10
N THR A 655 0.97 6.61 18.85
CA THR A 655 0.57 5.28 18.40
C THR A 655 1.53 4.75 17.34
N THR A 656 1.38 3.50 17.04
CA THR A 656 2.14 2.80 16.01
C THR A 656 1.27 2.70 14.76
N PRO A 657 1.76 3.02 13.58
CA PRO A 657 1.05 2.69 12.35
C PRO A 657 0.89 1.17 12.23
N ILE A 658 -0.32 0.73 11.93
CA ILE A 658 -0.60 -0.68 11.64
C ILE A 658 -0.88 -0.80 10.15
N ILE A 659 -0.16 -1.68 9.49
CA ILE A 659 -0.35 -1.99 8.08
C ILE A 659 -1.18 -3.26 7.98
N GLY A 660 -2.35 -3.17 7.33
CA GLY A 660 -3.21 -4.31 7.08
C GLY A 660 -2.67 -5.23 5.98
N PRO A 661 -3.26 -6.41 5.80
CA PRO A 661 -2.85 -7.34 4.76
C PRO A 661 -3.15 -6.81 3.35
N ASP A 662 -4.07 -5.88 3.22
CA ASP A 662 -4.45 -5.18 1.98
C ASP A 662 -3.57 -3.96 1.66
N GLY A 663 -2.61 -3.61 2.54
CA GLY A 663 -1.73 -2.46 2.39
C GLY A 663 -2.29 -1.15 2.92
N ARG A 664 -3.49 -1.13 3.47
CA ARG A 664 -4.01 0.04 4.17
C ARG A 664 -3.31 0.26 5.49
N MET A 665 -3.15 1.52 5.86
CA MET A 665 -2.42 1.93 7.06
C MET A 665 -3.39 2.57 8.05
N TYR A 666 -3.49 1.99 9.23
CA TYR A 666 -4.44 2.37 10.27
C TYR A 666 -3.74 3.08 11.42
N ASN A 667 -4.22 4.27 11.76
CA ASN A 667 -3.60 5.14 12.75
C ASN A 667 -4.65 5.63 13.74
N ALA A 668 -4.47 5.35 15.03
CA ALA A 668 -5.27 5.94 16.08
C ALA A 668 -4.61 7.25 16.55
N VAL A 669 -5.30 8.35 16.47
CA VAL A 669 -4.79 9.68 16.81
C VAL A 669 -5.80 10.45 17.65
N TYR A 670 -5.33 11.49 18.35
CA TYR A 670 -6.22 12.49 18.91
C TYR A 670 -5.77 13.91 18.55
N PHE A 671 -6.72 14.80 18.53
CA PHE A 671 -6.48 16.22 18.27
C PHE A 671 -6.64 16.98 19.56
N ARG A 672 -5.77 17.96 19.78
CA ARG A 672 -5.74 18.75 21.00
C ARG A 672 -5.65 20.23 20.68
N ASP A 673 -6.18 21.04 21.59
CA ASP A 673 -6.08 22.49 21.50
C ASP A 673 -4.70 23.01 21.94
N SER A 674 -4.51 24.31 21.87
CA SER A 674 -3.30 24.99 22.28
C SER A 674 -2.99 24.83 23.79
N ALA A 675 -4.01 24.60 24.64
CA ALA A 675 -3.88 24.31 26.07
C ALA A 675 -3.61 22.80 26.35
N LYS A 676 -3.43 21.99 25.30
CA LYS A 676 -3.20 20.52 25.33
C LYS A 676 -4.40 19.68 25.79
N ALA A 677 -5.60 20.28 25.87
CA ALA A 677 -6.82 19.51 26.11
C ALA A 677 -7.23 18.73 24.83
N ALA A 678 -7.75 17.51 25.01
CA ALA A 678 -8.22 16.73 23.88
C ALA A 678 -9.50 17.33 23.29
N ILE A 679 -9.52 17.53 21.97
CA ILE A 679 -10.69 17.97 21.20
C ILE A 679 -11.50 16.74 20.82
N LEU A 680 -10.88 15.80 20.11
CA LEU A 680 -11.49 14.54 19.69
C LEU A 680 -10.40 13.50 19.39
N SER A 681 -10.81 12.24 19.33
CA SER A 681 -9.97 11.15 18.83
C SER A 681 -10.62 10.47 17.63
N ALA A 682 -9.76 9.94 16.77
CA ALA A 682 -10.18 9.24 15.55
C ALA A 682 -9.24 8.08 15.20
N VAL A 683 -9.77 7.12 14.48
CA VAL A 683 -8.98 6.20 13.69
C VAL A 683 -8.99 6.69 12.25
N MET A 684 -7.82 6.79 11.64
CA MET A 684 -7.64 7.21 10.27
C MET A 684 -7.06 6.05 9.46
N CYS A 685 -7.74 5.69 8.40
CA CYS A 685 -7.29 4.71 7.41
C CYS A 685 -6.66 5.46 6.23
N LEU A 686 -5.41 5.17 5.96
CA LEU A 686 -4.66 5.76 4.87
C LEU A 686 -4.44 4.74 3.77
N GLU A 687 -4.36 5.22 2.55
CA GLU A 687 -3.98 4.46 1.36
C GLU A 687 -2.71 5.07 0.75
N TYR A 688 -1.82 4.18 0.34
CA TYR A 688 -0.62 4.50 -0.42
C TYR A 688 -0.40 3.38 -1.44
N GLU A 689 -0.32 3.73 -2.72
CA GLU A 689 -0.32 2.73 -3.78
C GLU A 689 0.86 1.76 -3.74
N GLY A 690 2.01 2.22 -3.23
CA GLY A 690 3.21 1.41 -3.04
C GLY A 690 3.13 0.43 -1.88
N CYS A 691 2.16 0.54 -0.97
CA CYS A 691 2.01 -0.36 0.16
C CYS A 691 1.07 -1.52 -0.19
N LYS A 692 1.58 -2.75 -0.19
CA LYS A 692 0.84 -3.97 -0.55
C LYS A 692 0.63 -4.92 0.64
N GLY A 693 0.78 -4.45 1.85
CA GLY A 693 0.68 -5.20 3.10
C GLY A 693 1.86 -4.95 4.02
N TYR A 694 1.79 -5.48 5.23
CA TYR A 694 2.93 -5.44 6.16
C TYR A 694 4.08 -6.34 5.68
N GLY A 695 5.26 -6.07 6.22
CA GLY A 695 6.52 -6.68 5.77
C GLY A 695 6.59 -8.18 5.98
N ASP A 696 7.21 -8.86 5.04
CA ASP A 696 7.53 -10.28 5.14
C ASP A 696 8.87 -10.47 5.89
N THR A 697 8.93 -9.92 7.11
CA THR A 697 10.07 -9.95 8.02
C THR A 697 9.70 -10.68 9.31
N PRO A 698 10.65 -11.05 10.18
CA PRO A 698 10.32 -11.73 11.43
C PRO A 698 9.39 -10.97 12.37
N TRP A 699 9.48 -9.62 12.36
CA TRP A 699 8.72 -8.75 13.24
C TRP A 699 8.44 -7.38 12.59
N PRO A 700 7.54 -7.30 11.58
CA PRO A 700 7.34 -6.08 10.79
C PRO A 700 6.55 -4.97 11.52
N LEU A 701 5.73 -5.31 12.50
CA LEU A 701 4.89 -4.40 13.27
C LEU A 701 5.17 -4.52 14.76
N LYS A 702 4.68 -3.58 15.58
CA LYS A 702 4.94 -3.53 17.02
C LYS A 702 4.67 -4.86 17.74
N ASN A 703 3.61 -5.57 17.39
CA ASN A 703 3.21 -6.83 17.98
C ASN A 703 3.28 -7.97 16.96
N ALA A 704 4.32 -8.01 16.18
CA ALA A 704 4.65 -8.92 15.10
C ALA A 704 3.84 -8.68 13.82
N ASP A 705 2.52 -8.73 13.86
CA ASP A 705 1.63 -8.64 12.71
C ASP A 705 0.43 -7.71 12.95
N CYS A 706 -0.43 -7.58 11.97
CA CYS A 706 -1.64 -6.75 12.08
C CYS A 706 -2.73 -7.35 12.97
N PHE A 707 -2.65 -8.62 13.33
CA PHE A 707 -3.53 -9.27 14.30
C PHE A 707 -3.11 -8.97 15.75
N ASN A 708 -1.96 -8.35 15.95
CA ASN A 708 -1.31 -8.19 17.25
C ASN A 708 -1.05 -9.55 17.93
N SER A 709 -0.62 -10.54 17.17
CA SER A 709 -0.44 -11.92 17.66
C SER A 709 0.71 -12.09 18.65
N GLY A 710 1.67 -11.15 18.66
CA GLY A 710 2.87 -11.24 19.49
C GLY A 710 3.75 -12.46 19.18
N HIS A 711 3.62 -13.05 18.00
CA HIS A 711 4.30 -14.27 17.58
C HIS A 711 5.22 -14.01 16.38
N GLN A 712 6.47 -14.48 16.47
CA GLN A 712 7.45 -14.35 15.39
C GLN A 712 6.96 -15.01 14.11
N LEU A 713 6.97 -14.26 12.97
CA LEU A 713 6.42 -14.71 11.70
C LEU A 713 7.36 -15.63 10.90
N LYS A 714 8.68 -15.41 10.99
CA LYS A 714 9.70 -16.17 10.25
C LYS A 714 10.84 -16.66 11.11
#